data_6dbb4423805fdb62267544ff462ad1e8
#
_entry.id   6dbb4423805fdb62267544ff462ad1e8
#
_cell.length_a   1.000
_cell.length_b   1.000
_cell.length_c   1.000
_cell.angle_alpha   90.00
_cell.angle_beta   90.00
_cell.angle_gamma   90.00
#
_symmetry.space_group_name_H-M   'P 1'
#
loop_
_entity.id
_entity.type
_entity.pdbx_description
1 polymer ?
#
loop_
_entity_poly.entity_id
_entity_poly.type
_entity_poly.pdbx_seq_one_letter_code
_entity_poly.pdbx_strand_id
1 'polypeptide(L)'
;DSDDDCPYGRVGWASTLYSDWDSDGCLDLDEDEDDDNDGANDSVDDCPKGLTSWVRDVFSDFDDDGCDDATEDEDDDNDMVNDVNATGDQLDRCPQTPANATDVDERGCAAVQRDGDADGVNDAMDLCAGTPQGLAVNDVGCADIDNDGVSANIDLCPNSPARWTIDLDGCAVLQQAVAWTPAAGLDGPMQAVPHFTVPTLDGTFYFQQEWTGYDVYFFLFKYTDSSGNSNSATWGQSPGPFIRGLPDNVHLFFGSFDTTYHTDIINRKAAVENALNPDEEEKWNDRIHYIDEPAGGISGGLGEMITSFNNPRYMGIDRFQLARETGSLYAWTSQQNDPMHLIHEPHQWNAEFPVEIRRSDPAITEVSLWDFSRHSGGWGSGFTSAQTGVMPSNLTSFDTLEVYHEHACYERMNRYQKADQSYGGCHEWDYEANLRICDADNASSCSTEFMRWITTYGREGKWLTDISPYLFMLENDENRTFKYRGANKGDLTVTLLFSDWKSGERGDDATFAFTGGQFDGTYNDDSVYNRHLNFTVPSWATKVEIVATITGHGFGKDNANCAEFCDHEHHYSMNGYTTYEWHPIVYSNEGCENEVSNGVVANQFGSWPYGRAGWCAGQDVKQWTFDITDWSDTNGGNNHLTYQGLFNGQEYVPSDGVGNGQRNIHAEIWIVYYNTTSVA
;
A
#
# COMPACT_ATOMS: atom_id res chain seq x y z
N ASP A 1 37.78 -1.67 -82.28
CA ASP A 1 37.09 -2.92 -82.58
C ASP A 1 35.82 -3.02 -81.75
N SER A 2 35.28 -4.19 -81.58
CA SER A 2 33.96 -4.29 -80.84
C SER A 2 34.11 -4.40 -79.32
N ASP A 3 35.32 -4.42 -78.87
CA ASP A 3 35.67 -4.63 -77.48
C ASP A 3 36.55 -3.48 -76.94
N ASP A 4 36.42 -2.27 -77.50
CA ASP A 4 37.18 -1.05 -77.23
C ASP A 4 36.17 0.08 -77.02
N ASP A 5 36.00 0.48 -75.78
CA ASP A 5 35.05 1.52 -75.38
C ASP A 5 35.56 2.94 -75.65
N CYS A 6 36.89 3.10 -75.94
CA CYS A 6 37.54 4.33 -76.39
C CYS A 6 38.03 4.31 -77.84
N PRO A 7 37.24 3.91 -78.91
CA PRO A 7 37.64 3.63 -80.28
C PRO A 7 38.20 4.88 -80.97
N TYR A 8 38.14 6.05 -80.47
CA TYR A 8 38.68 7.32 -80.96
C TYR A 8 39.72 7.93 -79.98
N GLY A 9 40.17 7.14 -79.01
CA GLY A 9 41.10 7.56 -77.99
C GLY A 9 42.52 7.71 -78.45
N ARG A 10 43.46 7.71 -77.53
CA ARG A 10 44.88 7.93 -77.75
C ARG A 10 45.51 6.68 -78.42
N VAL A 11 46.31 6.95 -79.42
CA VAL A 11 46.96 5.87 -80.22
C VAL A 11 48.45 5.78 -79.90
N GLY A 12 49.02 4.58 -79.98
CA GLY A 12 50.49 4.37 -79.88
C GLY A 12 50.94 3.88 -78.48
N TRP A 13 50.04 3.47 -77.66
CA TRP A 13 50.29 2.79 -76.37
C TRP A 13 49.95 1.26 -76.56
N ALA A 14 50.24 0.47 -75.57
CA ALA A 14 49.87 -0.96 -75.52
C ALA A 14 49.06 -1.26 -74.31
N SER A 15 47.88 -1.88 -74.50
CA SER A 15 47.03 -2.35 -73.36
C SER A 15 47.81 -3.38 -72.56
N THR A 16 47.93 -3.08 -71.28
CA THR A 16 48.56 -3.92 -70.25
C THR A 16 47.82 -3.64 -68.89
N LEU A 17 47.88 -4.57 -67.98
CA LEU A 17 47.31 -4.39 -66.60
C LEU A 17 47.80 -3.13 -65.80
N TYR A 18 48.72 -2.32 -66.36
CA TYR A 18 49.20 -1.05 -65.76
C TYR A 18 48.69 0.14 -66.55
N SER A 19 48.07 0.00 -67.68
CA SER A 19 47.65 1.07 -68.61
C SER A 19 46.23 0.91 -69.10
N ASP A 20 45.57 -0.18 -68.78
CA ASP A 20 44.22 -0.58 -69.17
C ASP A 20 43.88 -1.76 -68.25
N TRP A 21 43.37 -1.42 -67.06
CA TRP A 21 43.22 -2.34 -65.92
C TRP A 21 42.11 -3.36 -66.14
N ASP A 22 41.01 -2.93 -66.72
CA ASP A 22 39.83 -3.73 -66.97
C ASP A 22 39.85 -4.32 -68.39
N SER A 23 40.81 -3.86 -69.23
CA SER A 23 40.99 -4.30 -70.60
C SER A 23 39.88 -3.89 -71.57
N ASP A 24 39.28 -2.73 -71.34
CA ASP A 24 38.20 -2.17 -72.16
C ASP A 24 38.73 -1.34 -73.38
N GLY A 25 40.03 -1.07 -73.44
CA GLY A 25 40.67 -0.36 -74.52
C GLY A 25 40.86 1.15 -74.29
N CYS A 26 40.45 1.69 -73.16
CA CYS A 26 40.74 3.04 -72.70
C CYS A 26 42.07 3.09 -71.99
N LEU A 27 42.73 4.24 -71.99
CA LEU A 27 43.97 4.43 -71.21
C LEU A 27 43.69 5.01 -69.85
N ASP A 28 43.95 4.25 -68.81
CA ASP A 28 43.70 4.63 -67.37
C ASP A 28 44.28 6.02 -67.00
N LEU A 29 45.27 6.50 -67.63
CA LEU A 29 45.94 7.76 -67.25
C LEU A 29 45.11 9.00 -67.53
N ASP A 30 44.36 9.01 -68.67
CA ASP A 30 43.70 10.24 -69.17
C ASP A 30 42.46 10.01 -70.07
N GLU A 31 42.04 8.77 -70.32
CA GLU A 31 40.88 8.42 -71.16
C GLU A 31 39.80 7.68 -70.38
N ASP A 32 40.20 6.91 -69.44
CA ASP A 32 39.32 6.19 -68.57
C ASP A 32 38.96 7.03 -67.33
N GLU A 33 37.72 7.07 -66.96
CA GLU A 33 37.22 7.73 -65.75
C GLU A 33 36.80 6.69 -64.70
N ASP A 34 36.85 5.37 -65.02
CA ASP A 34 36.43 4.25 -64.21
C ASP A 34 37.33 3.06 -64.56
N ASP A 35 38.56 3.07 -63.98
CA ASP A 35 39.68 2.19 -64.47
C ASP A 35 39.42 0.68 -64.30
N ASP A 36 38.40 0.25 -63.49
CA ASP A 36 38.05 -1.17 -63.32
C ASP A 36 36.62 -1.51 -63.74
N ASN A 37 35.88 -0.50 -64.24
CA ASN A 37 34.50 -0.63 -64.74
C ASN A 37 33.51 -1.23 -63.72
N ASP A 38 33.62 -0.87 -62.46
CA ASP A 38 32.70 -1.29 -61.43
C ASP A 38 31.47 -0.36 -61.32
N GLY A 39 31.53 0.85 -61.91
CA GLY A 39 30.47 1.85 -61.94
C GLY A 39 30.71 3.01 -60.98
N ALA A 40 31.80 3.06 -60.22
CA ALA A 40 32.31 4.25 -59.55
C ALA A 40 33.38 4.92 -60.40
N ASN A 41 33.40 6.23 -60.49
CA ASN A 41 34.49 6.94 -61.18
C ASN A 41 35.70 7.03 -60.23
N ASP A 42 36.92 6.85 -60.72
CA ASP A 42 38.20 6.92 -59.98
C ASP A 42 38.32 8.11 -59.00
N SER A 43 37.64 9.17 -59.27
CA SER A 43 37.68 10.37 -58.41
C SER A 43 36.89 10.27 -57.13
N VAL A 44 36.03 9.26 -57.02
CA VAL A 44 35.13 8.97 -55.90
C VAL A 44 35.18 7.51 -55.46
N ASP A 45 36.09 6.76 -56.05
CA ASP A 45 36.33 5.35 -55.83
C ASP A 45 37.60 5.21 -54.98
N ASP A 46 37.47 4.56 -53.80
CA ASP A 46 38.59 4.28 -52.94
C ASP A 46 39.41 3.05 -53.44
N CYS A 47 38.83 2.23 -54.33
CA CYS A 47 39.47 1.08 -54.96
C CYS A 47 39.59 1.20 -56.50
N PRO A 48 40.09 2.27 -57.09
CA PRO A 48 39.99 2.59 -58.55
C PRO A 48 40.73 1.66 -59.48
N LYS A 49 41.28 0.56 -58.99
CA LYS A 49 41.84 -0.59 -59.72
C LYS A 49 41.52 -1.86 -58.97
N GLY A 50 40.26 -1.99 -58.62
CA GLY A 50 39.69 -3.09 -57.89
C GLY A 50 39.31 -4.29 -58.78
N LEU A 51 38.25 -4.98 -58.37
CA LEU A 51 37.69 -6.15 -59.10
C LEU A 51 36.89 -5.71 -60.29
N THR A 52 37.33 -6.11 -61.46
CA THR A 52 36.75 -5.73 -62.78
C THR A 52 35.48 -6.49 -63.21
N SER A 53 34.87 -7.35 -62.42
CA SER A 53 33.76 -8.20 -62.85
C SER A 53 32.72 -8.52 -61.82
N TRP A 54 32.51 -7.63 -60.90
CA TRP A 54 31.43 -7.71 -59.90
C TRP A 54 30.27 -6.77 -60.27
N VAL A 55 29.20 -6.86 -59.54
CA VAL A 55 28.01 -6.01 -59.74
C VAL A 55 27.81 -5.20 -58.48
N ARG A 56 28.03 -3.91 -58.58
CA ARG A 56 27.86 -2.95 -57.52
C ARG A 56 26.39 -2.79 -57.12
N ASP A 57 26.05 -3.10 -55.90
CA ASP A 57 24.76 -2.83 -55.30
C ASP A 57 24.92 -2.66 -53.75
N VAL A 58 23.87 -2.24 -53.07
CA VAL A 58 23.86 -1.98 -51.59
C VAL A 58 24.18 -3.22 -50.73
N PHE A 59 24.43 -4.36 -51.30
CA PHE A 59 24.82 -5.61 -50.59
C PHE A 59 26.26 -6.02 -50.89
N SER A 60 26.90 -5.36 -51.82
CA SER A 60 28.25 -5.63 -52.25
C SER A 60 29.17 -4.41 -52.18
N ASP A 61 28.60 -3.25 -51.86
CA ASP A 61 29.25 -1.97 -51.61
C ASP A 61 28.25 -1.16 -50.76
N PHE A 62 28.34 -1.31 -49.44
CA PHE A 62 27.33 -0.79 -48.52
C PHE A 62 27.44 0.72 -48.35
N ASP A 63 28.64 1.26 -48.32
CA ASP A 63 28.92 2.68 -48.12
C ASP A 63 29.07 3.48 -49.41
N ASP A 64 29.01 2.80 -50.58
CA ASP A 64 29.00 3.37 -51.93
C ASP A 64 30.36 3.99 -52.31
N ASP A 65 31.50 3.40 -51.85
CA ASP A 65 32.85 3.91 -52.02
C ASP A 65 33.60 3.28 -53.19
N GLY A 66 33.06 2.25 -53.87
CA GLY A 66 33.62 1.60 -55.06
C GLY A 66 34.42 0.34 -54.76
N CYS A 67 34.56 -0.10 -53.52
CA CYS A 67 35.21 -1.32 -53.14
C CYS A 67 34.18 -2.46 -52.92
N ASP A 68 34.55 -3.70 -53.25
CA ASP A 68 33.69 -4.86 -52.98
C ASP A 68 33.83 -5.30 -51.50
N ASP A 69 32.76 -5.16 -50.72
CA ASP A 69 32.69 -5.51 -49.28
C ASP A 69 33.26 -6.91 -48.98
N ALA A 70 33.17 -7.84 -49.92
CA ALA A 70 33.58 -9.21 -49.66
C ALA A 70 35.07 -9.44 -49.79
N THR A 71 35.80 -8.62 -50.59
CA THR A 71 37.17 -8.94 -50.98
C THR A 71 38.16 -7.77 -51.01
N GLU A 72 37.70 -6.54 -51.08
CA GLU A 72 38.54 -5.33 -51.27
C GLU A 72 38.42 -4.36 -50.12
N ASP A 73 37.22 -4.21 -49.59
CA ASP A 73 36.99 -3.33 -48.47
C ASP A 73 37.49 -3.95 -47.14
N GLU A 74 38.11 -3.14 -46.30
CA GLU A 74 38.51 -3.50 -44.94
C GLU A 74 37.56 -2.97 -43.90
N ASP A 75 36.61 -2.04 -44.28
CA ASP A 75 35.68 -1.34 -43.40
C ASP A 75 34.37 -1.06 -44.17
N ASP A 76 33.57 -2.13 -44.38
CA ASP A 76 32.41 -2.20 -45.28
C ASP A 76 31.37 -1.07 -45.12
N ASP A 77 31.39 -0.30 -44.03
CA ASP A 77 30.45 0.80 -43.76
C ASP A 77 31.10 2.14 -43.42
N ASN A 78 32.45 2.21 -43.53
CA ASN A 78 33.29 3.38 -43.33
C ASN A 78 33.05 4.06 -41.97
N ASP A 79 32.76 3.25 -40.93
CA ASP A 79 32.53 3.72 -39.56
C ASP A 79 33.84 3.91 -38.76
N MET A 80 35.00 3.59 -39.35
CA MET A 80 36.35 3.62 -38.79
C MET A 80 36.71 2.38 -37.95
N VAL A 81 35.96 1.31 -38.00
CA VAL A 81 36.27 0.04 -37.34
C VAL A 81 36.35 -1.04 -38.41
N ASN A 82 37.58 -1.43 -38.78
CA ASN A 82 37.75 -2.48 -39.82
C ASN A 82 37.02 -3.78 -39.43
N ASP A 83 36.41 -4.43 -40.39
CA ASP A 83 35.62 -5.65 -40.19
C ASP A 83 36.40 -6.77 -39.54
N VAL A 84 37.64 -6.97 -39.98
CA VAL A 84 38.52 -8.01 -39.43
C VAL A 84 39.95 -7.49 -39.21
N ASN A 85 40.64 -8.13 -38.28
CA ASN A 85 42.04 -7.85 -38.05
C ASN A 85 42.94 -8.66 -39.06
N ALA A 86 44.22 -8.38 -39.10
CA ALA A 86 45.21 -9.05 -39.94
C ALA A 86 45.30 -10.58 -39.74
N THR A 87 44.64 -11.15 -38.76
CA THR A 87 44.51 -12.59 -38.48
C THR A 87 43.15 -13.17 -38.87
N GLY A 88 42.22 -12.33 -39.35
CA GLY A 88 40.85 -12.70 -39.75
C GLY A 88 39.87 -12.82 -38.57
N ASP A 89 40.19 -12.22 -37.41
CA ASP A 89 39.24 -12.15 -36.31
C ASP A 89 38.36 -10.92 -36.51
N GLN A 90 37.04 -11.07 -36.33
CA GLN A 90 36.06 -10.02 -36.46
C GLN A 90 36.30 -8.91 -35.41
N LEU A 91 36.51 -7.69 -35.86
CA LEU A 91 36.65 -6.48 -35.06
C LEU A 91 35.33 -5.72 -34.98
N ASP A 92 34.76 -5.44 -36.20
CA ASP A 92 33.43 -4.86 -36.26
C ASP A 92 32.35 -5.94 -36.08
N ARG A 93 31.38 -5.61 -35.21
CA ARG A 93 30.20 -6.45 -34.93
C ARG A 93 28.97 -6.04 -35.71
N CYS A 94 28.99 -4.86 -36.29
CA CYS A 94 27.87 -4.26 -36.97
C CYS A 94 28.28 -3.73 -38.38
N PRO A 95 28.79 -4.58 -39.29
CA PRO A 95 29.40 -4.18 -40.57
C PRO A 95 28.40 -3.55 -41.54
N GLN A 96 27.37 -2.93 -41.10
CA GLN A 96 26.38 -2.14 -41.81
C GLN A 96 25.87 -1.01 -40.93
N THR A 97 26.75 -0.26 -40.31
CA THR A 97 26.41 0.93 -39.55
C THR A 97 25.94 2.05 -40.47
N PRO A 98 24.82 2.70 -40.20
CA PRO A 98 24.32 3.78 -41.08
C PRO A 98 25.34 4.91 -41.26
N ALA A 99 25.61 5.31 -42.49
CA ALA A 99 26.59 6.36 -42.85
C ALA A 99 26.43 7.73 -42.12
N ASN A 100 25.29 7.97 -41.46
CA ASN A 100 25.04 9.18 -40.67
C ASN A 100 25.07 8.92 -39.16
N ALA A 101 25.48 7.76 -38.72
CA ALA A 101 25.65 7.47 -37.30
C ALA A 101 26.82 8.28 -36.74
N THR A 102 26.59 8.88 -35.54
CA THR A 102 27.60 9.76 -34.87
C THR A 102 28.07 9.19 -33.55
N ASP A 103 27.58 8.05 -33.12
CA ASP A 103 27.75 7.43 -31.79
C ASP A 103 28.15 5.95 -31.91
N VAL A 104 29.01 5.67 -32.86
CA VAL A 104 29.59 4.35 -33.10
C VAL A 104 30.54 3.99 -31.94
N ASP A 105 30.43 2.79 -31.41
CA ASP A 105 31.31 2.30 -30.36
C ASP A 105 32.61 1.67 -30.90
N GLU A 106 33.49 1.22 -29.99
CA GLU A 106 34.76 0.58 -30.33
C GLU A 106 34.63 -0.73 -31.09
N ARG A 107 33.40 -1.19 -31.36
CA ARG A 107 33.06 -2.45 -32.06
C ARG A 107 32.27 -2.23 -33.34
N GLY A 108 32.21 -1.00 -33.82
CA GLY A 108 31.54 -0.65 -35.04
C GLY A 108 29.99 -0.53 -34.92
N CYS A 109 29.42 -0.54 -33.72
CA CYS A 109 27.97 -0.51 -33.56
C CYS A 109 27.46 0.87 -33.15
N ALA A 110 26.52 1.44 -33.91
CA ALA A 110 25.78 2.62 -33.55
C ALA A 110 24.70 2.33 -32.47
N ALA A 111 24.24 3.37 -31.75
CA ALA A 111 23.20 3.20 -30.74
C ALA A 111 21.91 2.59 -31.30
N VAL A 112 21.56 2.85 -32.55
CA VAL A 112 20.39 2.24 -33.22
C VAL A 112 20.54 0.73 -33.46
N GLN A 113 21.72 0.19 -33.35
CA GLN A 113 22.05 -1.23 -33.58
C GLN A 113 22.30 -1.97 -32.24
N ARG A 114 22.57 -1.23 -31.19
CA ARG A 114 22.79 -1.79 -29.82
C ARG A 114 21.47 -1.91 -29.07
N ASP A 115 21.39 -2.89 -28.20
CA ASP A 115 20.38 -3.08 -27.18
C ASP A 115 21.13 -3.53 -25.91
N GLY A 116 21.47 -2.55 -25.07
CA GLY A 116 22.42 -2.71 -23.96
C GLY A 116 21.92 -3.58 -22.80
N ASP A 117 20.61 -3.61 -22.57
CA ASP A 117 19.97 -4.38 -21.51
C ASP A 117 19.11 -5.56 -22.03
N ALA A 118 19.04 -5.69 -23.34
CA ALA A 118 18.33 -6.77 -24.04
C ALA A 118 16.81 -6.80 -23.76
N ASP A 119 16.20 -5.62 -23.71
CA ASP A 119 14.76 -5.45 -23.51
C ASP A 119 13.96 -5.41 -24.84
N GLY A 120 14.65 -5.31 -25.97
CA GLY A 120 14.09 -5.30 -27.33
C GLY A 120 13.95 -3.90 -27.93
N VAL A 121 14.39 -2.85 -27.24
CA VAL A 121 14.45 -1.47 -27.73
C VAL A 121 15.92 -1.07 -27.83
N ASN A 122 16.32 -0.49 -28.98
CA ASN A 122 17.72 -0.14 -29.17
C ASN A 122 18.12 1.09 -28.35
N ASP A 123 19.42 1.20 -28.02
CA ASP A 123 20.00 2.27 -27.16
C ASP A 123 19.66 3.69 -27.63
N ALA A 124 19.40 3.91 -28.91
CA ALA A 124 19.07 5.22 -29.45
C ALA A 124 17.62 5.65 -29.13
N MET A 125 16.74 4.70 -28.94
CA MET A 125 15.32 4.92 -28.61
C MET A 125 15.01 4.63 -27.17
N ASP A 126 15.89 3.90 -26.48
CA ASP A 126 15.71 3.50 -25.11
C ASP A 126 15.95 4.68 -24.14
N LEU A 127 14.92 5.01 -23.35
CA LEU A 127 14.97 6.00 -22.28
C LEU A 127 15.30 5.38 -20.92
N CYS A 128 15.27 4.08 -20.80
CA CYS A 128 15.43 3.32 -19.56
C CYS A 128 16.55 2.27 -19.64
N ALA A 129 17.76 2.69 -20.06
CA ALA A 129 18.93 1.86 -20.27
C ALA A 129 19.34 1.09 -19.00
N GLY A 130 18.77 -0.05 -18.77
CA GLY A 130 18.98 -0.91 -17.61
C GLY A 130 17.69 -1.55 -17.11
N THR A 131 16.69 -1.65 -17.96
CA THR A 131 15.46 -2.38 -17.67
C THR A 131 15.76 -3.85 -17.34
N PRO A 132 15.24 -4.39 -16.23
CA PRO A 132 15.51 -5.77 -15.86
C PRO A 132 15.00 -6.76 -16.91
N GLN A 133 15.87 -7.68 -17.31
CA GLN A 133 15.58 -8.64 -18.36
C GLN A 133 14.30 -9.45 -18.08
N GLY A 134 13.43 -9.53 -19.09
CA GLY A 134 12.20 -10.31 -19.04
C GLY A 134 10.95 -9.56 -18.62
N LEU A 135 11.06 -8.27 -18.31
CA LEU A 135 9.90 -7.40 -18.18
C LEU A 135 9.39 -6.97 -19.57
N ALA A 136 8.09 -6.75 -19.66
CA ALA A 136 7.50 -6.12 -20.83
C ALA A 136 7.80 -4.62 -20.80
N VAL A 137 8.24 -4.06 -21.92
CA VAL A 137 8.56 -2.64 -22.06
C VAL A 137 7.64 -1.94 -23.06
N ASN A 138 7.55 -0.63 -22.95
CA ASN A 138 6.90 0.22 -23.95
C ASN A 138 7.84 0.51 -25.14
N ASP A 139 7.36 1.34 -26.09
CA ASP A 139 8.10 1.67 -27.32
C ASP A 139 9.42 2.44 -27.08
N VAL A 140 9.73 2.81 -25.85
CA VAL A 140 10.94 3.54 -25.43
C VAL A 140 11.75 2.78 -24.37
N GLY A 141 11.62 1.46 -24.29
CA GLY A 141 12.44 0.63 -23.40
C GLY A 141 12.07 0.66 -21.91
N CYS A 142 10.97 1.29 -21.53
CA CYS A 142 10.63 1.47 -20.12
C CYS A 142 9.56 0.48 -19.67
N ALA A 143 9.91 -0.34 -18.68
CA ALA A 143 8.97 -1.24 -18.03
C ALA A 143 8.08 -0.50 -17.03
N ASP A 144 6.90 -1.05 -16.78
CA ASP A 144 6.08 -0.77 -15.61
C ASP A 144 6.58 -1.64 -14.45
N ILE A 145 7.31 -1.03 -13.52
CA ILE A 145 8.08 -1.75 -12.48
C ILE A 145 7.18 -2.27 -11.35
N ASP A 146 6.14 -1.53 -10.99
CA ASP A 146 5.23 -1.87 -9.90
C ASP A 146 3.86 -2.37 -10.37
N ASN A 147 3.68 -2.49 -11.70
CA ASN A 147 2.47 -2.96 -12.38
C ASN A 147 1.24 -2.09 -12.10
N ASP A 148 1.44 -0.79 -12.03
CA ASP A 148 0.35 0.18 -11.84
C ASP A 148 -0.25 0.69 -13.16
N GLY A 149 0.36 0.35 -14.29
CA GLY A 149 -0.07 0.73 -15.64
C GLY A 149 0.65 1.96 -16.19
N VAL A 150 1.62 2.50 -15.46
CA VAL A 150 2.43 3.67 -15.87
C VAL A 150 3.89 3.24 -15.96
N SER A 151 4.52 3.52 -17.10
CA SER A 151 5.90 3.11 -17.34
C SER A 151 6.90 4.00 -16.60
N ALA A 152 8.01 3.43 -16.15
CA ALA A 152 9.01 4.05 -15.29
C ALA A 152 9.57 5.42 -15.78
N ASN A 153 9.53 5.71 -17.09
CA ASN A 153 9.98 7.00 -17.64
C ASN A 153 9.04 8.18 -17.37
N ILE A 154 7.78 7.91 -17.01
CA ILE A 154 6.78 8.93 -16.68
C ILE A 154 6.18 8.73 -15.28
N ASP A 155 6.48 7.60 -14.65
CA ASP A 155 6.03 7.28 -13.31
C ASP A 155 6.80 8.11 -12.26
N LEU A 156 6.07 8.94 -11.52
CA LEU A 156 6.60 9.73 -10.42
C LEU A 156 6.55 8.97 -9.08
N CYS A 157 5.84 7.84 -9.02
CA CYS A 157 5.62 7.06 -7.83
C CYS A 157 5.95 5.56 -8.04
N PRO A 158 7.21 5.19 -8.28
CA PRO A 158 7.63 3.86 -8.74
C PRO A 158 7.43 2.71 -7.74
N ASN A 159 6.59 2.88 -6.77
CA ASN A 159 6.17 1.87 -5.79
C ASN A 159 4.70 2.12 -5.40
N SER A 160 3.85 2.32 -6.37
CA SER A 160 2.42 2.48 -6.12
C SER A 160 1.83 1.19 -5.54
N PRO A 161 0.99 1.29 -4.49
CA PRO A 161 0.37 0.11 -3.90
C PRO A 161 -0.52 -0.58 -4.94
N ALA A 162 -0.35 -1.89 -5.10
CA ALA A 162 -1.19 -2.69 -6.00
C ALA A 162 -2.68 -2.46 -5.74
N ARG A 163 -3.47 -2.43 -6.83
CA ARG A 163 -4.94 -2.28 -6.83
C ARG A 163 -5.48 -0.89 -6.51
N TRP A 164 -4.63 0.13 -6.28
CA TRP A 164 -5.10 1.50 -6.16
C TRP A 164 -5.36 2.13 -7.53
N THR A 165 -6.32 3.05 -7.59
CA THR A 165 -6.50 3.89 -8.78
C THR A 165 -5.32 4.85 -8.90
N ILE A 166 -4.68 4.83 -10.06
CA ILE A 166 -3.45 5.56 -10.37
C ILE A 166 -3.80 6.74 -11.27
N ASP A 167 -3.15 7.87 -11.06
CA ASP A 167 -3.23 9.01 -11.98
C ASP A 167 -2.27 8.85 -13.17
N LEU A 168 -2.22 9.85 -14.04
CA LEU A 168 -1.38 9.81 -15.23
C LEU A 168 0.12 9.85 -14.94
N ASP A 169 0.48 10.21 -13.72
CA ASP A 169 1.86 10.32 -13.24
C ASP A 169 2.30 9.09 -12.42
N GLY A 170 1.52 8.01 -12.42
CA GLY A 170 1.82 6.77 -11.69
C GLY A 170 1.54 6.85 -10.18
N CYS A 171 0.85 7.87 -9.69
CA CYS A 171 0.66 8.05 -8.26
C CYS A 171 -0.74 7.61 -7.81
N ALA A 172 -0.79 6.69 -6.85
CA ALA A 172 -2.04 6.38 -6.16
C ALA A 172 -2.51 7.56 -5.31
N VAL A 173 -3.83 7.67 -5.11
CA VAL A 173 -4.40 8.73 -4.24
C VAL A 173 -3.77 8.71 -2.84
N LEU A 174 -3.42 7.53 -2.33
CA LEU A 174 -2.70 7.39 -1.05
C LEU A 174 -1.34 8.10 -1.02
N GLN A 175 -0.65 8.22 -2.15
CA GLN A 175 0.67 8.82 -2.29
C GLN A 175 0.61 10.32 -2.58
N GLN A 176 -0.57 10.84 -2.96
CA GLN A 176 -0.75 12.24 -3.25
C GLN A 176 -0.79 13.10 -1.98
N ALA A 177 -0.35 14.33 -2.11
CA ALA A 177 -0.49 15.33 -1.06
C ALA A 177 -1.95 15.76 -0.92
N VAL A 178 -2.46 15.83 0.30
CA VAL A 178 -3.77 16.40 0.55
C VAL A 178 -3.70 17.93 0.38
N ALA A 179 -4.50 18.46 -0.52
CA ALA A 179 -4.53 19.89 -0.80
C ALA A 179 -5.01 20.68 0.41
N TRP A 180 -4.46 21.90 0.58
CA TRP A 180 -4.94 22.84 1.58
C TRP A 180 -6.43 23.13 1.42
N THR A 181 -7.20 23.01 2.51
CA THR A 181 -8.62 23.35 2.55
C THR A 181 -8.83 24.70 3.26
N PRO A 182 -9.34 25.75 2.58
CA PRO A 182 -9.67 27.01 3.23
C PRO A 182 -10.76 26.82 4.29
N ALA A 183 -10.46 27.14 5.55
CA ALA A 183 -11.40 27.11 6.66
C ALA A 183 -11.61 28.53 7.22
N ALA A 184 -12.87 28.86 7.59
CA ALA A 184 -13.22 30.21 8.07
C ALA A 184 -13.19 30.32 9.61
N GLY A 185 -13.17 29.18 10.30
CA GLY A 185 -13.15 29.08 11.76
C GLY A 185 -13.28 27.64 12.21
N LEU A 186 -13.03 27.41 13.49
CA LEU A 186 -13.07 26.10 14.16
C LEU A 186 -13.70 26.26 15.54
N ASP A 187 -14.66 25.40 15.89
CA ASP A 187 -15.32 25.39 17.18
C ASP A 187 -15.31 24.01 17.89
N GLY A 188 -14.57 23.05 17.34
CA GLY A 188 -14.42 21.71 17.91
C GLY A 188 -13.46 20.81 17.15
N PRO A 189 -13.26 19.56 17.60
CA PRO A 189 -12.44 18.58 16.93
C PRO A 189 -13.05 18.11 15.60
N MET A 190 -12.23 17.48 14.76
CA MET A 190 -12.60 16.94 13.45
C MET A 190 -13.12 18.00 12.46
N GLN A 191 -12.68 19.23 12.61
CA GLN A 191 -12.92 20.32 11.67
C GLN A 191 -11.60 20.78 11.04
N ALA A 192 -11.65 21.29 9.80
CA ALA A 192 -10.48 21.81 9.14
C ALA A 192 -9.91 23.03 9.86
N VAL A 193 -8.63 22.99 10.19
CA VAL A 193 -7.96 24.06 10.94
C VAL A 193 -7.67 25.25 10.04
N PRO A 194 -8.16 26.47 10.37
CA PRO A 194 -7.80 27.67 9.63
C PRO A 194 -6.30 27.98 9.70
N HIS A 195 -5.84 28.81 8.77
CA HIS A 195 -4.47 29.33 8.82
C HIS A 195 -4.16 30.00 10.16
N PHE A 196 -2.94 29.78 10.64
CA PHE A 196 -2.37 30.48 11.79
C PHE A 196 -0.89 30.76 11.59
N THR A 197 -0.37 31.64 12.41
CA THR A 197 1.04 32.01 12.43
C THR A 197 1.51 32.02 13.87
N VAL A 198 2.65 31.41 14.17
CA VAL A 198 3.25 31.45 15.51
C VAL A 198 4.74 31.78 15.42
N PRO A 199 5.24 32.72 16.28
CA PRO A 199 6.66 32.91 16.44
C PRO A 199 7.29 31.69 17.12
N THR A 200 8.44 31.27 16.65
CA THR A 200 9.27 30.22 17.26
C THR A 200 10.67 30.76 17.54
N LEU A 201 11.47 30.03 18.32
CA LEU A 201 12.87 30.43 18.58
C LEU A 201 13.71 30.50 17.30
N ASP A 202 13.30 29.75 16.25
CA ASP A 202 14.06 29.61 15.02
C ASP A 202 13.45 30.41 13.84
N GLY A 203 12.38 31.20 14.10
CA GLY A 203 11.69 32.03 13.12
C GLY A 203 10.18 31.98 13.29
N THR A 204 9.43 32.44 12.29
CA THR A 204 7.97 32.42 12.33
C THR A 204 7.46 31.25 11.48
N PHE A 205 6.64 30.40 12.05
CA PHE A 205 5.96 29.32 11.35
C PHE A 205 4.63 29.82 10.75
N TYR A 206 4.42 29.54 9.46
CA TYR A 206 3.22 29.93 8.71
C TYR A 206 2.49 28.68 8.23
N PHE A 207 1.46 28.21 8.96
CA PHE A 207 0.83 26.92 8.74
C PHE A 207 0.41 26.65 7.28
N GLN A 208 -0.24 27.61 6.62
CA GLN A 208 -0.65 27.41 5.22
C GLN A 208 0.52 27.35 4.24
N GLN A 209 1.62 28.03 4.53
CA GLN A 209 2.80 28.04 3.64
C GLN A 209 3.64 26.79 3.81
N GLU A 210 3.61 26.22 5.04
CA GLU A 210 4.33 25.00 5.41
C GLU A 210 3.46 23.73 5.26
N TRP A 211 2.22 23.89 4.73
CA TRP A 211 1.35 22.76 4.51
C TRP A 211 1.82 21.89 3.36
N THR A 212 2.22 20.68 3.62
CA THR A 212 2.68 19.69 2.63
C THR A 212 1.59 18.75 2.15
N GLY A 213 0.57 18.52 2.99
CA GLY A 213 -0.44 17.47 2.77
C GLY A 213 0.02 16.05 3.11
N TYR A 214 1.29 15.90 3.50
CA TYR A 214 1.89 14.64 3.93
C TYR A 214 2.11 14.57 5.44
N ASP A 215 2.18 15.72 6.11
CA ASP A 215 2.63 15.81 7.48
C ASP A 215 1.48 15.91 8.48
N VAL A 216 1.78 15.50 9.70
CA VAL A 216 0.97 15.63 10.90
C VAL A 216 1.61 16.70 11.80
N TYR A 217 0.81 17.54 12.42
CA TYR A 217 1.29 18.61 13.29
C TYR A 217 0.85 18.32 14.72
N PHE A 218 1.80 18.16 15.64
CA PHE A 218 1.54 17.74 17.01
C PHE A 218 2.02 18.78 18.02
N PHE A 219 1.10 19.29 18.87
CA PHE A 219 1.33 20.37 19.80
C PHE A 219 1.35 19.85 21.23
N LEU A 220 2.40 20.18 21.96
CA LEU A 220 2.65 19.80 23.34
C LEU A 220 2.85 21.06 24.18
N PHE A 221 1.88 21.38 25.06
CA PHE A 221 1.95 22.58 25.89
C PHE A 221 2.19 22.25 27.36
N LYS A 222 3.16 22.93 27.96
CA LYS A 222 3.28 23.02 29.43
C LYS A 222 2.12 23.83 30.00
N TYR A 223 1.56 23.35 31.07
CA TYR A 223 0.36 23.95 31.68
C TYR A 223 0.37 23.84 33.20
N THR A 224 0.03 24.95 33.86
CA THR A 224 -0.27 24.97 35.29
C THR A 224 -1.60 25.70 35.47
N ASP A 225 -2.58 25.05 36.10
CA ASP A 225 -3.89 25.65 36.37
C ASP A 225 -3.87 26.63 37.55
N SER A 226 -4.97 27.37 37.75
CA SER A 226 -5.11 28.34 38.82
C SER A 226 -5.07 27.74 40.26
N SER A 227 -5.20 26.41 40.36
CA SER A 227 -5.09 25.65 41.60
C SER A 227 -3.69 25.10 41.85
N GLY A 228 -2.76 25.32 40.86
CA GLY A 228 -1.40 24.82 40.91
C GLY A 228 -1.26 23.39 40.43
N ASN A 229 -2.29 22.76 39.83
CA ASN A 229 -2.17 21.48 39.18
C ASN A 229 -1.44 21.67 37.84
N SER A 230 -0.46 20.83 37.55
CA SER A 230 0.43 20.98 36.41
C SER A 230 0.69 19.66 35.74
N ASN A 231 0.94 19.70 34.42
CA ASN A 231 1.49 18.58 33.67
C ASN A 231 3.03 18.52 33.69
N SER A 232 3.66 19.18 34.66
CA SER A 232 5.12 19.25 34.79
C SER A 232 5.79 17.87 34.86
N ALA A 233 5.13 16.88 35.43
CA ALA A 233 5.65 15.49 35.43
C ALA A 233 5.77 14.90 34.03
N THR A 234 4.73 15.03 33.21
CA THR A 234 4.75 14.61 31.78
C THR A 234 5.73 15.47 30.99
N TRP A 235 5.64 16.80 31.14
CA TRP A 235 6.55 17.74 30.48
C TRP A 235 8.02 17.52 30.84
N GLY A 236 8.31 17.06 32.06
CA GLY A 236 9.65 16.78 32.55
C GLY A 236 10.27 15.46 32.06
N GLN A 237 9.55 14.65 31.33
CA GLN A 237 10.07 13.39 30.78
C GLN A 237 11.15 13.67 29.74
N SER A 238 12.04 12.67 29.53
CA SER A 238 13.07 12.75 28.50
C SER A 238 12.44 12.80 27.10
N PRO A 239 12.79 13.79 26.25
CA PRO A 239 12.21 13.89 24.93
C PRO A 239 12.74 12.86 23.91
N GLY A 240 13.95 12.33 24.12
CA GLY A 240 14.60 11.45 23.14
C GLY A 240 13.81 10.20 22.79
N PRO A 241 13.39 9.35 23.74
CA PRO A 241 12.56 8.17 23.43
C PRO A 241 11.24 8.52 22.77
N PHE A 242 10.61 9.62 23.14
CA PHE A 242 9.39 10.10 22.51
C PHE A 242 9.61 10.48 21.05
N ILE A 243 10.61 11.32 20.78
CA ILE A 243 10.91 11.78 19.42
C ILE A 243 11.29 10.61 18.50
N ARG A 244 12.10 9.64 18.98
CA ARG A 244 12.48 8.46 18.21
C ARG A 244 11.34 7.54 17.85
N GLY A 245 10.29 7.54 18.65
CA GLY A 245 9.12 6.71 18.40
C GLY A 245 8.00 7.39 17.61
N LEU A 246 8.13 8.68 17.27
CA LEU A 246 7.18 9.36 16.41
C LEU A 246 7.33 8.93 14.95
N PRO A 247 6.26 8.92 14.16
CA PRO A 247 6.34 8.80 12.71
C PRO A 247 7.19 9.92 12.09
N ASP A 248 7.86 9.62 10.98
CA ASP A 248 8.77 10.55 10.31
C ASP A 248 8.09 11.80 9.75
N ASN A 249 6.78 11.75 9.54
CA ASN A 249 5.96 12.84 9.00
C ASN A 249 5.37 13.76 10.07
N VAL A 250 5.93 13.82 11.28
CA VAL A 250 5.41 14.67 12.36
C VAL A 250 6.18 15.98 12.45
N HIS A 251 5.46 17.11 12.42
CA HIS A 251 5.94 18.39 12.92
C HIS A 251 5.56 18.54 14.42
N LEU A 252 6.55 18.57 15.28
CA LEU A 252 6.38 18.61 16.74
C LEU A 252 6.54 20.03 17.27
N PHE A 253 5.53 20.54 17.99
CA PHE A 253 5.52 21.87 18.55
C PHE A 253 5.54 21.83 20.07
N PHE A 254 6.51 22.50 20.69
CA PHE A 254 6.54 22.73 22.12
C PHE A 254 6.12 24.16 22.43
N GLY A 255 5.19 24.34 23.35
CA GLY A 255 4.70 25.61 23.82
C GLY A 255 4.44 25.62 25.33
N SER A 256 4.07 26.76 25.92
CA SER A 256 3.75 26.87 27.34
C SER A 256 2.64 27.88 27.58
N PHE A 257 1.70 27.53 28.48
CA PHE A 257 0.67 28.44 29.01
C PHE A 257 1.18 29.26 30.19
N ASP A 258 2.30 28.88 30.79
CA ASP A 258 2.83 29.52 31.98
C ASP A 258 3.43 30.92 31.66
N THR A 259 3.47 31.81 32.63
CA THR A 259 4.11 33.12 32.46
C THR A 259 5.61 33.02 32.21
N THR A 260 6.20 31.86 32.46
CA THR A 260 7.61 31.53 32.21
C THR A 260 7.85 30.92 30.85
N TYR A 261 6.90 31.01 29.91
CA TYR A 261 6.89 30.33 28.62
C TYR A 261 8.24 30.39 27.89
N HIS A 262 8.85 31.56 27.77
CA HIS A 262 10.14 31.73 27.09
C HIS A 262 11.27 30.88 27.69
N THR A 263 11.35 30.87 29.05
CA THR A 263 12.33 30.06 29.78
C THR A 263 12.01 28.57 29.66
N ASP A 264 10.73 28.21 29.68
CA ASP A 264 10.28 26.83 29.54
C ASP A 264 10.68 26.25 28.18
N ILE A 265 10.53 27.04 27.13
CA ILE A 265 10.83 26.64 25.76
C ILE A 265 12.33 26.58 25.50
N ILE A 266 13.13 27.52 25.98
CA ILE A 266 14.61 27.44 25.92
C ILE A 266 15.11 26.18 26.61
N ASN A 267 14.61 25.90 27.83
CA ASN A 267 14.98 24.68 28.56
C ASN A 267 14.54 23.41 27.82
N ARG A 268 13.40 23.44 27.14
CA ARG A 268 12.91 22.32 26.33
C ARG A 268 13.79 22.07 25.13
N LYS A 269 14.18 23.14 24.39
CA LYS A 269 15.11 23.06 23.25
C LYS A 269 16.42 22.43 23.69
N ALA A 270 17.02 22.93 24.75
CA ALA A 270 18.26 22.36 25.30
C ALA A 270 18.11 20.88 25.74
N ALA A 271 16.94 20.50 26.25
CA ALA A 271 16.68 19.11 26.61
C ALA A 271 16.56 18.19 25.39
N VAL A 272 15.99 18.66 24.27
CA VAL A 272 15.92 17.94 22.99
C VAL A 272 17.31 17.78 22.40
N GLU A 273 18.07 18.87 22.27
CA GLU A 273 19.43 18.89 21.72
C GLU A 273 20.36 17.95 22.52
N ASN A 274 20.23 17.88 23.85
CA ASN A 274 20.98 16.94 24.66
C ASN A 274 20.54 15.48 24.59
N ALA A 275 19.36 15.20 24.04
CA ALA A 275 18.76 13.87 24.00
C ALA A 275 18.90 13.17 22.63
N LEU A 276 19.18 13.94 21.58
CA LEU A 276 19.35 13.46 20.21
C LEU A 276 20.85 13.34 19.87
N ASN A 277 21.18 12.43 18.98
CA ASN A 277 22.50 12.38 18.35
C ASN A 277 22.52 13.26 17.07
N PRO A 278 23.68 13.55 16.46
CA PRO A 278 23.78 14.44 15.31
C PRO A 278 22.92 14.05 14.11
N ASP A 279 22.79 12.76 13.80
CA ASP A 279 21.95 12.27 12.69
C ASP A 279 20.46 12.46 12.99
N GLU A 280 20.07 12.27 14.25
CA GLU A 280 18.70 12.55 14.72
C GLU A 280 18.40 14.05 14.74
N GLU A 281 19.37 14.89 15.15
CA GLU A 281 19.24 16.34 15.08
C GLU A 281 19.04 16.81 13.65
N GLU A 282 19.82 16.32 12.69
CA GLU A 282 19.66 16.64 11.26
C GLU A 282 18.27 16.22 10.74
N LYS A 283 17.84 15.00 11.06
CA LYS A 283 16.51 14.48 10.67
C LYS A 283 15.37 15.35 11.18
N TRP A 284 15.45 15.84 12.41
CA TRP A 284 14.38 16.55 13.11
C TRP A 284 14.51 18.07 13.08
N ASN A 285 15.56 18.63 12.52
CA ASN A 285 15.88 20.08 12.56
C ASN A 285 14.73 20.97 12.10
N ASP A 286 14.12 20.66 10.95
CA ASP A 286 13.04 21.46 10.36
C ASP A 286 11.63 21.00 10.84
N ARG A 287 11.56 19.99 11.73
CA ARG A 287 10.31 19.37 12.20
C ARG A 287 10.01 19.62 13.67
N ILE A 288 10.95 20.12 14.47
CA ILE A 288 10.71 20.47 15.87
C ILE A 288 10.69 21.97 16.05
N HIS A 289 9.57 22.50 16.49
CA HIS A 289 9.29 23.91 16.62
C HIS A 289 9.08 24.31 18.10
N TYR A 290 9.65 25.44 18.50
CA TYR A 290 9.63 25.94 19.88
C TYR A 290 8.89 27.28 19.91
N ILE A 291 7.60 27.26 20.26
CA ILE A 291 6.70 28.44 20.23
C ILE A 291 7.14 29.46 21.26
N ASP A 292 7.53 30.65 20.82
CA ASP A 292 8.05 31.75 21.67
C ASP A 292 7.01 32.84 21.94
N GLU A 293 5.80 32.41 22.25
CA GLU A 293 4.74 33.24 22.79
C GLU A 293 3.88 32.45 23.80
N PRO A 294 3.17 33.14 24.74
CA PRO A 294 2.30 32.42 25.66
C PRO A 294 1.16 31.74 24.88
N ALA A 295 0.93 30.45 25.12
CA ALA A 295 -0.07 29.68 24.39
C ALA A 295 -1.48 30.29 24.44
N GLY A 296 -1.86 30.94 25.54
CA GLY A 296 -3.14 31.66 25.68
C GLY A 296 -3.24 32.96 24.88
N GLY A 297 -2.16 33.41 24.21
CA GLY A 297 -2.12 34.59 23.36
C GLY A 297 -2.17 34.24 21.85
N ILE A 298 -2.00 32.97 21.49
CA ILE A 298 -2.00 32.50 20.11
C ILE A 298 -3.36 32.78 19.46
N SER A 299 -3.35 33.21 18.20
CA SER A 299 -4.55 33.50 17.40
C SER A 299 -4.61 32.66 16.13
N GLY A 300 -5.70 32.80 15.34
CA GLY A 300 -5.95 31.96 14.16
C GLY A 300 -6.30 30.53 14.53
N GLY A 301 -6.16 29.60 13.61
CA GLY A 301 -6.61 28.22 13.78
C GLY A 301 -6.08 27.53 15.02
N LEU A 302 -4.81 27.69 15.37
CA LEU A 302 -4.24 27.11 16.59
C LEU A 302 -4.85 27.77 17.86
N GLY A 303 -5.09 29.07 17.86
CA GLY A 303 -5.76 29.77 18.96
C GLY A 303 -7.22 29.31 19.14
N GLU A 304 -7.90 29.02 18.04
CA GLU A 304 -9.24 28.45 18.04
C GLU A 304 -9.25 27.01 18.59
N MET A 305 -8.29 26.17 18.24
CA MET A 305 -8.10 24.86 18.88
C MET A 305 -7.88 24.97 20.38
N ILE A 306 -7.00 25.88 20.81
CA ILE A 306 -6.70 26.15 22.23
C ILE A 306 -7.95 26.56 22.99
N THR A 307 -8.84 27.33 22.39
CA THR A 307 -10.05 27.86 23.06
C THR A 307 -11.26 26.95 23.00
N SER A 308 -11.37 26.12 21.96
CA SER A 308 -12.50 25.21 21.78
C SER A 308 -12.31 23.83 22.42
N PHE A 309 -11.07 23.39 22.61
CA PHE A 309 -10.79 22.09 23.21
C PHE A 309 -10.88 22.09 24.72
N ASN A 310 -11.45 21.01 25.29
CA ASN A 310 -11.56 20.87 26.74
C ASN A 310 -10.22 20.69 27.45
N ASN A 311 -9.23 20.13 26.73
CA ASN A 311 -7.88 19.91 27.22
C ASN A 311 -6.82 20.33 26.18
N PRO A 312 -6.50 21.62 26.12
CA PRO A 312 -5.58 22.13 25.10
C PRO A 312 -4.10 21.84 25.37
N ARG A 313 -3.78 20.95 26.32
CA ARG A 313 -2.38 20.63 26.65
C ARG A 313 -1.67 19.88 25.54
N TYR A 314 -2.42 19.00 24.89
CA TYR A 314 -1.94 18.15 23.82
C TYR A 314 -3.00 18.08 22.73
N MET A 315 -2.63 18.37 21.49
CA MET A 315 -3.54 18.39 20.37
C MET A 315 -2.78 18.22 19.06
N GLY A 316 -3.45 17.91 17.98
CA GLY A 316 -2.82 17.76 16.69
C GLY A 316 -3.66 18.23 15.53
N ILE A 317 -3.03 18.21 14.36
CA ILE A 317 -3.68 18.39 13.06
C ILE A 317 -3.23 17.20 12.20
N ASP A 318 -4.18 16.46 11.68
CA ASP A 318 -3.88 15.30 10.82
C ASP A 318 -3.62 15.70 9.36
N ARG A 319 -3.36 14.70 8.51
CA ARG A 319 -3.08 14.89 7.09
C ARG A 319 -4.26 15.44 6.28
N PHE A 320 -5.49 15.41 6.82
CA PHE A 320 -6.67 16.06 6.23
C PHE A 320 -6.90 17.48 6.76
N GLN A 321 -5.93 18.06 7.44
CA GLN A 321 -6.02 19.38 8.09
C GLN A 321 -7.07 19.41 9.23
N LEU A 322 -7.51 18.24 9.75
CA LEU A 322 -8.52 18.18 10.80
C LEU A 322 -7.89 18.31 12.18
N ALA A 323 -8.53 19.12 13.01
CA ALA A 323 -8.17 19.31 14.40
C ALA A 323 -8.40 18.04 15.23
N ARG A 324 -7.37 17.57 15.93
CA ARG A 324 -7.39 16.32 16.71
C ARG A 324 -7.15 16.62 18.18
N GLU A 325 -8.07 16.16 19.03
CA GLU A 325 -7.95 16.28 20.49
C GLU A 325 -7.43 14.95 21.07
N THR A 326 -6.40 15.02 21.92
CA THR A 326 -5.75 13.82 22.49
C THR A 326 -6.28 13.45 23.87
N GLY A 327 -7.11 14.30 24.47
CA GLY A 327 -7.66 14.08 25.80
C GLY A 327 -6.64 14.19 26.95
N SER A 328 -6.82 13.40 28.00
CA SER A 328 -6.02 13.46 29.24
C SER A 328 -4.99 12.32 29.27
N LEU A 329 -3.88 12.47 28.56
CA LEU A 329 -2.80 11.49 28.53
C LEU A 329 -1.77 11.77 29.64
N TYR A 330 -1.12 10.71 30.15
CA TYR A 330 -0.29 10.79 31.34
C TYR A 330 1.21 10.75 31.05
N ALA A 331 1.60 10.12 29.95
CA ALA A 331 2.99 9.91 29.61
C ALA A 331 3.27 10.21 28.13
N TRP A 332 4.54 10.44 27.77
CA TRP A 332 4.94 10.61 26.38
C TRP A 332 5.19 9.27 25.67
N THR A 333 5.79 8.34 26.42
CA THR A 333 6.11 6.99 25.96
C THR A 333 5.67 5.97 26.99
N SER A 334 5.69 4.70 26.61
CA SER A 334 5.38 3.58 27.49
C SER A 334 6.10 3.68 28.83
N GLN A 335 5.33 3.61 29.90
CA GLN A 335 5.81 3.43 31.25
C GLN A 335 5.09 2.22 31.85
N GLN A 336 5.80 1.44 32.63
CA GLN A 336 5.25 0.24 33.27
C GLN A 336 3.94 0.55 34.00
N ASN A 337 2.85 -0.06 33.54
CA ASN A 337 1.46 0.08 34.03
C ASN A 337 0.69 1.36 33.62
N ASP A 338 1.15 2.13 32.64
CA ASP A 338 0.37 3.24 32.09
C ASP A 338 0.18 3.05 30.57
N PRO A 339 -1.03 2.70 30.09
CA PRO A 339 -1.31 2.46 28.68
C PRO A 339 -1.68 3.71 27.88
N MET A 340 -1.48 4.90 28.45
CA MET A 340 -1.99 6.17 27.93
C MET A 340 -0.84 7.06 27.48
N HIS A 341 -0.30 6.78 26.30
CA HIS A 341 0.92 7.43 25.81
C HIS A 341 0.66 8.37 24.64
N LEU A 342 1.18 9.58 24.71
CA LEU A 342 1.07 10.60 23.66
C LEU A 342 1.64 10.15 22.31
N ILE A 343 2.66 9.31 22.34
CA ILE A 343 3.35 8.79 21.15
C ILE A 343 2.40 8.05 20.19
N HIS A 344 1.34 7.46 20.71
CA HIS A 344 0.39 6.70 19.89
C HIS A 344 -0.48 7.58 18.97
N GLU A 345 -0.73 8.82 19.35
CA GLU A 345 -1.69 9.69 18.65
C GLU A 345 -1.31 9.92 17.17
N PRO A 346 -0.09 10.35 16.83
CA PRO A 346 0.30 10.51 15.42
C PRO A 346 0.31 9.19 14.63
N HIS A 347 0.64 8.07 15.26
CA HIS A 347 0.55 6.75 14.61
C HIS A 347 -0.88 6.40 14.26
N GLN A 348 -1.83 6.61 15.18
CA GLN A 348 -3.25 6.37 14.93
C GLN A 348 -3.78 7.28 13.81
N TRP A 349 -3.43 8.58 13.80
CA TRP A 349 -3.89 9.50 12.76
C TRP A 349 -3.34 9.10 11.37
N ASN A 350 -2.12 8.59 11.32
CA ASN A 350 -1.56 8.03 10.08
C ASN A 350 -2.25 6.72 9.68
N ALA A 351 -2.62 5.86 10.63
CA ALA A 351 -3.35 4.62 10.34
C ALA A 351 -4.79 4.88 9.84
N GLU A 352 -5.41 5.98 10.25
CA GLU A 352 -6.74 6.39 9.74
C GLU A 352 -6.66 7.00 8.33
N PHE A 353 -5.51 7.50 7.90
CA PHE A 353 -5.36 8.17 6.62
C PHE A 353 -5.72 7.29 5.42
N PRO A 354 -5.17 6.07 5.24
CA PRO A 354 -5.52 5.21 4.12
C PRO A 354 -7.01 4.80 4.13
N VAL A 355 -7.64 4.71 5.30
CA VAL A 355 -9.07 4.40 5.43
C VAL A 355 -9.93 5.49 4.80
N GLU A 356 -9.63 6.76 5.09
CA GLU A 356 -10.37 7.90 4.54
C GLU A 356 -10.04 8.13 3.06
N ILE A 357 -8.77 7.96 2.69
CA ILE A 357 -8.34 8.20 1.31
C ILE A 357 -8.96 7.15 0.36
N ARG A 358 -9.10 5.89 0.83
CA ARG A 358 -9.72 4.82 0.05
C ARG A 358 -11.14 5.18 -0.39
N ARG A 359 -11.91 5.84 0.46
CA ARG A 359 -13.26 6.32 0.13
C ARG A 359 -13.27 7.42 -0.95
N SER A 360 -12.19 8.13 -1.15
CA SER A 360 -12.10 9.15 -2.21
C SER A 360 -11.69 8.58 -3.57
N ASP A 361 -11.39 7.29 -3.67
CA ASP A 361 -11.06 6.62 -4.92
C ASP A 361 -12.29 6.62 -5.86
N PRO A 362 -12.20 7.26 -7.04
CA PRO A 362 -13.33 7.37 -7.96
C PRO A 362 -13.76 6.04 -8.59
N ALA A 363 -12.95 4.98 -8.47
CA ALA A 363 -13.29 3.64 -8.95
C ALA A 363 -14.25 2.89 -8.03
N ILE A 364 -14.49 3.40 -6.82
CA ILE A 364 -15.37 2.76 -5.84
C ILE A 364 -16.84 3.07 -6.11
N THR A 365 -17.66 2.02 -6.02
CA THR A 365 -19.11 2.14 -5.94
C THR A 365 -19.54 1.94 -4.49
N GLU A 366 -20.16 2.97 -3.89
CA GLU A 366 -20.58 2.95 -2.49
C GLU A 366 -22.05 2.56 -2.32
N VAL A 367 -22.34 1.74 -1.30
CA VAL A 367 -23.70 1.50 -0.79
C VAL A 367 -23.72 1.87 0.70
N SER A 368 -24.25 3.04 1.03
CA SER A 368 -24.39 3.51 2.41
C SER A 368 -25.54 2.78 3.12
N LEU A 369 -25.25 2.15 4.24
CA LEU A 369 -26.23 1.49 5.10
C LEU A 369 -26.61 2.37 6.31
N TRP A 370 -25.62 2.91 7.00
CA TRP A 370 -25.80 3.92 8.06
C TRP A 370 -24.90 5.10 7.74
N ASP A 371 -25.44 6.30 7.84
CA ASP A 371 -24.73 7.55 7.64
C ASP A 371 -24.88 8.41 8.89
N PHE A 372 -23.81 8.43 9.70
CA PHE A 372 -23.73 9.17 10.96
C PHE A 372 -24.99 9.04 11.81
N SER A 373 -25.51 7.81 11.88
CA SER A 373 -26.80 7.50 12.49
C SER A 373 -26.67 7.39 14.00
N ARG A 374 -27.26 8.34 14.72
CA ARG A 374 -27.22 8.38 16.18
C ARG A 374 -28.02 7.27 16.81
N HIS A 375 -27.41 6.57 17.77
CA HIS A 375 -28.05 5.55 18.58
C HIS A 375 -27.70 5.70 20.04
N SER A 376 -28.57 5.28 20.92
CA SER A 376 -28.36 5.33 22.36
C SER A 376 -29.00 4.11 23.02
N GLY A 377 -28.31 3.57 23.99
CA GLY A 377 -28.74 2.50 24.89
C GLY A 377 -28.42 2.83 26.34
N GLY A 378 -28.80 1.96 27.25
CA GLY A 378 -28.39 2.07 28.64
C GLY A 378 -27.00 1.49 28.88
N TRP A 379 -26.38 1.83 30.00
CA TRP A 379 -25.12 1.23 30.44
C TRP A 379 -25.16 -0.30 30.44
N GLY A 380 -24.15 -0.91 29.83
CA GLY A 380 -24.06 -2.36 29.67
C GLY A 380 -25.08 -2.98 28.70
N SER A 381 -25.81 -2.15 27.94
CA SER A 381 -26.81 -2.60 26.98
C SER A 381 -26.29 -2.45 25.55
N GLY A 382 -26.28 -3.50 24.76
CA GLY A 382 -26.02 -3.40 23.32
C GLY A 382 -27.12 -2.64 22.58
N PHE A 383 -26.80 -2.18 21.39
CA PHE A 383 -27.73 -1.57 20.44
C PHE A 383 -27.93 -2.52 19.25
N THR A 384 -29.14 -2.53 18.69
CA THR A 384 -29.44 -3.31 17.48
C THR A 384 -30.29 -2.46 16.52
N SER A 385 -29.87 -2.41 15.27
CA SER A 385 -30.57 -1.72 14.18
C SER A 385 -30.49 -2.53 12.90
N ALA A 386 -31.40 -2.28 11.96
CA ALA A 386 -31.37 -2.89 10.63
C ALA A 386 -31.55 -1.82 9.56
N GLN A 387 -30.85 -1.98 8.45
CA GLN A 387 -30.94 -1.12 7.28
C GLN A 387 -30.93 -1.97 6.01
N THR A 388 -31.55 -1.45 4.97
CA THR A 388 -31.61 -2.10 3.65
C THR A 388 -30.89 -1.22 2.64
N GLY A 389 -29.89 -1.80 1.95
CA GLY A 389 -29.21 -1.19 0.83
C GLY A 389 -29.63 -1.82 -0.49
N VAL A 390 -29.57 -1.06 -1.57
CA VAL A 390 -29.74 -1.56 -2.94
C VAL A 390 -28.35 -1.89 -3.49
N MET A 391 -28.12 -3.15 -3.83
CA MET A 391 -26.84 -3.58 -4.37
C MET A 391 -26.62 -3.08 -5.79
N PRO A 392 -25.38 -2.88 -6.24
CA PRO A 392 -25.07 -2.46 -7.60
C PRO A 392 -25.64 -3.41 -8.66
N SER A 393 -26.00 -2.88 -9.83
CA SER A 393 -26.53 -3.66 -10.96
C SER A 393 -25.45 -4.47 -11.71
N ASN A 394 -24.19 -4.19 -11.43
CA ASN A 394 -23.02 -4.78 -12.09
C ASN A 394 -22.08 -5.48 -11.08
N LEU A 395 -22.61 -6.14 -10.05
CA LEU A 395 -21.82 -6.81 -9.02
C LEU A 395 -20.77 -7.78 -9.58
N THR A 396 -21.06 -8.39 -10.73
CA THR A 396 -20.12 -9.31 -11.39
C THR A 396 -18.88 -8.63 -11.96
N SER A 397 -18.86 -7.30 -12.06
CA SER A 397 -17.67 -6.53 -12.45
C SER A 397 -16.75 -6.18 -11.30
N PHE A 398 -17.14 -6.51 -10.06
CA PHE A 398 -16.32 -6.26 -8.88
C PHE A 398 -15.73 -7.55 -8.35
N ASP A 399 -14.46 -7.52 -8.02
CA ASP A 399 -13.74 -8.60 -7.32
C ASP A 399 -13.45 -8.25 -5.85
N THR A 400 -13.67 -7.00 -5.47
CA THR A 400 -13.34 -6.49 -4.13
C THR A 400 -14.56 -5.90 -3.45
N LEU A 401 -14.77 -6.31 -2.20
CA LEU A 401 -15.78 -5.79 -1.28
C LEU A 401 -15.14 -5.43 0.05
N GLU A 402 -15.16 -4.14 0.39
CA GLU A 402 -14.69 -3.64 1.67
C GLU A 402 -15.86 -3.04 2.46
N VAL A 403 -15.77 -3.05 3.77
CA VAL A 403 -16.71 -2.35 4.66
C VAL A 403 -15.98 -1.20 5.34
N TYR A 404 -16.36 0.02 4.98
CA TYR A 404 -16.02 1.19 5.77
C TYR A 404 -16.93 1.27 6.99
N HIS A 405 -16.32 1.37 8.15
CA HIS A 405 -17.03 1.43 9.41
C HIS A 405 -16.42 2.52 10.30
N GLU A 406 -17.28 3.45 10.75
CA GLU A 406 -16.93 4.46 11.73
C GLU A 406 -17.91 4.40 12.90
N HIS A 407 -17.38 4.41 14.10
CA HIS A 407 -18.13 4.58 15.32
C HIS A 407 -17.66 5.83 16.05
N ALA A 408 -18.38 6.92 15.84
CA ALA A 408 -18.04 8.22 16.39
C ALA A 408 -18.68 8.44 17.76
N CYS A 409 -18.02 9.21 18.61
CA CYS A 409 -18.59 9.72 19.84
C CYS A 409 -19.53 10.89 19.58
N TYR A 410 -20.55 11.12 20.40
CA TYR A 410 -21.40 12.30 20.29
C TYR A 410 -20.57 13.57 20.37
N GLU A 411 -20.80 14.49 19.42
CA GLU A 411 -20.07 15.75 19.33
C GLU A 411 -18.56 15.55 19.16
N ARG A 412 -18.13 14.38 18.66
CA ARG A 412 -16.72 14.01 18.53
C ARG A 412 -15.93 14.06 19.86
N MET A 413 -16.63 13.91 20.98
CA MET A 413 -16.03 13.97 22.31
C MET A 413 -15.71 12.58 22.83
N ASN A 414 -14.48 12.19 22.79
CA ASN A 414 -13.96 11.04 23.51
C ASN A 414 -14.14 11.19 25.03
N ARG A 415 -14.13 10.08 25.76
CA ARG A 415 -14.24 10.06 27.21
C ARG A 415 -13.25 11.00 27.92
N TYR A 416 -12.02 11.04 27.41
CA TYR A 416 -10.93 11.82 28.02
C TYR A 416 -11.01 13.32 27.76
N GLN A 417 -11.85 13.74 26.85
CA GLN A 417 -12.06 15.14 26.54
C GLN A 417 -12.93 15.85 27.60
N LYS A 418 -13.67 15.08 28.44
CA LYS A 418 -14.48 15.66 29.49
C LYS A 418 -13.69 15.77 30.81
N ALA A 419 -13.73 16.97 31.40
CA ALA A 419 -13.06 17.27 32.65
C ALA A 419 -13.52 16.39 33.84
N ASP A 420 -14.75 15.86 33.78
CA ASP A 420 -15.33 15.01 34.81
C ASP A 420 -15.08 13.52 34.59
N GLN A 421 -14.33 13.17 33.54
CA GLN A 421 -14.04 11.79 33.10
C GLN A 421 -15.31 10.94 32.87
N SER A 422 -16.46 11.57 32.70
CA SER A 422 -17.68 10.84 32.33
C SER A 422 -17.56 10.30 30.91
N TYR A 423 -18.28 9.20 30.61
CA TYR A 423 -18.33 8.60 29.29
C TYR A 423 -19.07 9.48 28.27
N GLY A 424 -18.73 10.72 28.17
CA GLY A 424 -19.20 11.71 27.22
C GLY A 424 -20.22 11.26 26.19
N GLY A 425 -19.84 11.34 24.95
CA GLY A 425 -20.60 10.84 23.80
C GLY A 425 -20.32 9.41 23.43
N CYS A 426 -19.37 8.71 24.09
CA CYS A 426 -18.93 7.37 23.73
C CYS A 426 -19.55 6.27 24.59
N HIS A 427 -19.46 5.03 24.11
CA HIS A 427 -19.74 3.80 24.86
C HIS A 427 -18.63 3.52 25.88
N GLU A 428 -18.90 2.58 26.80
CA GLU A 428 -18.05 2.35 27.99
C GLU A 428 -17.13 1.13 27.90
N TRP A 429 -17.41 0.16 27.01
CA TRP A 429 -16.70 -1.12 26.95
C TRP A 429 -16.25 -1.49 25.54
N ASP A 430 -15.36 -2.46 25.46
CA ASP A 430 -14.98 -3.21 24.26
C ASP A 430 -16.07 -4.24 23.87
N TYR A 431 -17.16 -3.78 23.29
CA TYR A 431 -18.22 -4.68 22.83
C TYR A 431 -17.79 -5.41 21.55
N GLU A 432 -18.10 -6.70 21.47
CA GLU A 432 -18.19 -7.37 20.18
C GLU A 432 -19.33 -6.73 19.38
N ALA A 433 -19.00 -6.11 18.29
CA ALA A 433 -19.94 -5.57 17.35
C ALA A 433 -19.91 -6.40 16.08
N ASN A 434 -21.10 -6.65 15.47
CA ASN A 434 -21.18 -7.38 14.23
C ASN A 434 -22.23 -6.80 13.29
N LEU A 435 -21.93 -6.95 12.00
CA LEU A 435 -22.85 -6.75 10.90
C LEU A 435 -23.28 -8.12 10.42
N ARG A 436 -24.60 -8.41 10.43
CA ARG A 436 -25.17 -9.65 9.94
C ARG A 436 -25.95 -9.38 8.67
N ILE A 437 -25.83 -10.25 7.70
CA ILE A 437 -26.64 -10.23 6.50
C ILE A 437 -27.92 -11.03 6.75
N CYS A 438 -29.05 -10.50 6.32
CA CYS A 438 -30.34 -11.16 6.45
C CYS A 438 -30.64 -12.00 5.20
N ASP A 439 -31.48 -13.02 5.34
CA ASP A 439 -31.88 -13.84 4.20
C ASP A 439 -32.59 -12.98 3.14
N ALA A 440 -32.33 -13.25 1.88
CA ALA A 440 -32.93 -12.48 0.77
C ALA A 440 -34.47 -12.51 0.81
N ASP A 441 -35.03 -13.66 1.14
CA ASP A 441 -36.49 -13.88 1.22
C ASP A 441 -37.10 -13.48 2.56
N ASN A 442 -36.28 -13.22 3.60
CA ASN A 442 -36.74 -12.94 4.95
C ASN A 442 -35.84 -11.95 5.71
N ALA A 443 -36.07 -10.68 5.52
CA ALA A 443 -35.34 -9.59 6.19
C ALA A 443 -35.37 -9.61 7.73
N SER A 444 -36.11 -10.52 8.35
CA SER A 444 -36.13 -10.74 9.81
C SER A 444 -35.18 -11.86 10.26
N SER A 445 -34.69 -12.69 9.34
CA SER A 445 -33.73 -13.76 9.57
C SER A 445 -32.32 -13.28 9.20
N CYS A 446 -31.51 -12.88 10.19
CA CYS A 446 -30.19 -12.32 10.00
C CYS A 446 -29.19 -13.16 10.82
N SER A 447 -29.00 -14.41 10.40
CA SER A 447 -28.17 -15.37 11.14
C SER A 447 -26.70 -15.32 10.72
N THR A 448 -26.41 -15.01 9.44
CA THR A 448 -25.05 -15.05 8.88
C THR A 448 -24.28 -13.82 9.26
N GLU A 449 -23.11 -13.97 9.84
CA GLU A 449 -22.20 -12.88 10.13
C GLU A 449 -21.51 -12.44 8.84
N PHE A 450 -21.51 -11.14 8.61
CA PHE A 450 -20.91 -10.51 7.43
C PHE A 450 -19.59 -9.82 7.77
N MET A 451 -19.53 -9.24 8.99
CA MET A 451 -18.34 -8.61 9.52
C MET A 451 -18.40 -8.53 11.04
N ARG A 452 -17.24 -8.54 11.69
CA ARG A 452 -17.07 -8.35 13.14
C ARG A 452 -16.00 -7.30 13.44
N TRP A 453 -16.21 -6.55 14.52
CA TRP A 453 -15.19 -5.67 15.10
C TRP A 453 -15.39 -5.55 16.60
N ILE A 454 -14.39 -5.01 17.28
CA ILE A 454 -14.45 -4.76 18.72
C ILE A 454 -14.40 -3.25 18.98
N THR A 455 -15.36 -2.75 19.72
CA THR A 455 -15.45 -1.33 20.01
C THR A 455 -14.35 -0.88 20.99
N THR A 456 -14.11 0.41 21.05
CA THR A 456 -13.11 1.02 21.92
C THR A 456 -13.65 1.21 23.35
N TYR A 457 -12.76 1.47 24.30
CA TYR A 457 -13.12 1.97 25.63
C TYR A 457 -13.23 3.51 25.63
N GLY A 458 -14.38 4.04 25.26
CA GLY A 458 -14.65 5.46 25.39
C GLY A 458 -13.95 6.37 24.39
N ARG A 459 -13.55 5.84 23.23
CA ARG A 459 -13.04 6.59 22.09
C ARG A 459 -13.81 6.26 20.81
N GLU A 460 -13.64 7.07 19.80
CA GLU A 460 -14.12 6.78 18.45
C GLU A 460 -13.07 6.02 17.65
N GLY A 461 -13.49 5.38 16.55
CA GLY A 461 -12.62 4.65 15.66
C GLY A 461 -13.19 4.54 14.26
N LYS A 462 -12.30 4.31 13.29
CA LYS A 462 -12.58 4.12 11.89
C LYS A 462 -11.80 2.95 11.35
N TRP A 463 -12.44 2.12 10.54
CA TRP A 463 -11.83 0.92 9.99
C TRP A 463 -12.30 0.69 8.58
N LEU A 464 -11.47 0.02 7.82
CA LEU A 464 -11.78 -0.51 6.50
C LEU A 464 -11.40 -1.99 6.49
N THR A 465 -12.40 -2.85 6.30
CA THR A 465 -12.23 -4.30 6.37
C THR A 465 -12.53 -4.92 5.03
N ASP A 466 -11.55 -5.63 4.47
CA ASP A 466 -11.75 -6.44 3.27
C ASP A 466 -12.54 -7.72 3.63
N ILE A 467 -13.68 -7.87 2.99
CA ILE A 467 -14.55 -9.06 3.07
C ILE A 467 -14.90 -9.58 1.67
N SER A 468 -14.01 -9.37 0.71
CA SER A 468 -14.18 -9.80 -0.69
C SER A 468 -14.60 -11.25 -0.86
N PRO A 469 -14.12 -12.22 -0.03
CA PRO A 469 -14.60 -13.59 -0.06
C PRO A 469 -16.12 -13.73 0.06
N TYR A 470 -16.82 -12.76 0.65
CA TYR A 470 -18.27 -12.81 0.87
C TYR A 470 -19.11 -12.15 -0.25
N LEU A 471 -18.50 -11.76 -1.38
CA LEU A 471 -19.24 -11.26 -2.54
C LEU A 471 -20.35 -12.22 -3.03
N PHE A 472 -20.17 -13.54 -2.84
CA PHE A 472 -21.20 -14.54 -3.19
C PHE A 472 -22.52 -14.37 -2.43
N MET A 473 -22.54 -13.65 -1.31
CA MET A 473 -23.76 -13.42 -0.53
C MET A 473 -24.68 -12.34 -1.13
N LEU A 474 -24.22 -11.63 -2.17
CA LEU A 474 -24.90 -10.48 -2.75
C LEU A 474 -25.27 -10.71 -4.22
N GLU A 475 -26.44 -10.21 -4.64
CA GLU A 475 -26.93 -10.30 -6.01
C GLU A 475 -27.14 -8.90 -6.64
N ASN A 476 -27.12 -8.83 -7.99
CA ASN A 476 -27.34 -7.61 -8.73
C ASN A 476 -28.72 -7.01 -8.42
N ASP A 477 -28.76 -5.67 -8.25
CA ASP A 477 -29.98 -4.89 -8.03
C ASP A 477 -30.87 -5.34 -6.85
N GLU A 478 -30.40 -6.25 -6.00
CA GLU A 478 -31.19 -6.73 -4.87
C GLU A 478 -31.32 -5.68 -3.76
N ASN A 479 -32.47 -5.70 -3.07
CA ASN A 479 -32.63 -5.03 -1.80
C ASN A 479 -32.16 -5.95 -0.68
N ARG A 480 -30.95 -5.71 -0.15
CA ARG A 480 -30.37 -6.55 0.90
C ARG A 480 -30.43 -5.87 2.25
N THR A 481 -30.97 -6.58 3.22
CA THR A 481 -31.07 -6.08 4.61
C THR A 481 -29.87 -6.56 5.43
N PHE A 482 -29.30 -5.62 6.16
CA PHE A 482 -28.21 -5.84 7.11
C PHE A 482 -28.66 -5.47 8.53
N LYS A 483 -28.18 -6.19 9.50
CA LYS A 483 -28.48 -5.98 10.92
C LYS A 483 -27.20 -5.74 11.69
N TYR A 484 -27.06 -4.53 12.22
CA TYR A 484 -26.02 -4.17 13.15
C TYR A 484 -26.39 -4.56 14.58
N ARG A 485 -25.41 -5.08 15.33
CA ARG A 485 -25.46 -5.24 16.76
C ARG A 485 -24.11 -4.81 17.34
N GLY A 486 -24.09 -4.01 18.38
CA GLY A 486 -22.81 -3.56 18.96
C GLY A 486 -22.99 -2.57 20.11
N ALA A 487 -22.10 -1.58 20.18
CA ALA A 487 -22.03 -0.58 21.22
C ALA A 487 -23.37 0.11 21.51
N ASN A 488 -23.57 0.47 22.75
CA ASN A 488 -24.84 1.03 23.22
C ASN A 488 -25.03 2.51 22.88
N LYS A 489 -23.99 3.21 22.42
CA LYS A 489 -24.02 4.67 22.29
C LYS A 489 -22.97 5.17 21.31
N GLY A 490 -23.37 6.05 20.42
CA GLY A 490 -22.50 6.68 19.42
C GLY A 490 -23.26 7.08 18.16
N ASP A 491 -22.51 7.60 17.20
CA ASP A 491 -22.97 7.87 15.83
C ASP A 491 -22.28 6.84 14.90
N LEU A 492 -23.09 6.03 14.21
CA LEU A 492 -22.64 4.91 13.39
C LEU A 492 -22.65 5.27 11.91
N THR A 493 -21.54 5.00 11.23
CA THR A 493 -21.47 4.95 9.77
C THR A 493 -21.03 3.57 9.32
N VAL A 494 -21.74 2.98 8.37
CA VAL A 494 -21.37 1.73 7.69
C VAL A 494 -21.66 1.88 6.22
N THR A 495 -20.67 1.70 5.39
CA THR A 495 -20.75 1.78 3.93
C THR A 495 -20.06 0.58 3.30
N LEU A 496 -20.73 -0.08 2.36
CA LEU A 496 -20.12 -1.11 1.52
C LEU A 496 -19.42 -0.44 0.35
N LEU A 497 -18.17 -0.81 0.11
CA LEU A 497 -17.33 -0.29 -0.96
C LEU A 497 -17.04 -1.41 -1.96
N PHE A 498 -17.51 -1.26 -3.17
CA PHE A 498 -17.31 -2.22 -4.26
C PHE A 498 -16.29 -1.66 -5.25
N SER A 499 -15.31 -2.46 -5.61
CA SER A 499 -14.30 -2.09 -6.61
C SER A 499 -13.80 -3.30 -7.39
N ASP A 500 -13.23 -3.01 -8.54
CA ASP A 500 -12.46 -3.96 -9.34
C ASP A 500 -10.97 -3.62 -9.14
N TRP A 501 -10.34 -4.30 -8.21
CA TRP A 501 -8.90 -4.16 -8.00
C TRP A 501 -8.09 -5.14 -8.86
N LYS A 502 -8.77 -5.79 -9.81
CA LYS A 502 -8.17 -6.70 -10.77
C LYS A 502 -7.40 -7.86 -10.13
N SER A 503 -7.84 -8.31 -8.94
CA SER A 503 -7.30 -9.54 -8.34
C SER A 503 -7.57 -10.75 -9.23
N GLY A 504 -8.58 -10.63 -10.10
CA GLY A 504 -9.05 -11.71 -10.97
C GLY A 504 -9.73 -12.83 -10.20
N GLU A 505 -9.92 -12.66 -8.89
CA GLU A 505 -10.46 -13.67 -8.00
C GLU A 505 -11.74 -13.14 -7.34
N ARG A 506 -12.85 -13.79 -7.62
CA ARG A 506 -14.14 -13.49 -7.01
C ARG A 506 -14.70 -14.72 -6.32
N GLY A 507 -15.12 -14.59 -5.04
CA GLY A 507 -15.91 -15.61 -4.37
C GLY A 507 -17.31 -15.66 -4.97
N ASP A 508 -17.64 -16.75 -5.68
CA ASP A 508 -18.91 -16.90 -6.40
C ASP A 508 -19.91 -17.83 -5.71
N ASP A 509 -19.45 -18.71 -4.82
CA ASP A 509 -20.29 -19.60 -4.01
C ASP A 509 -19.51 -20.07 -2.79
N ALA A 510 -20.19 -20.63 -1.80
CA ALA A 510 -19.53 -21.16 -0.61
C ALA A 510 -20.34 -22.26 0.09
N THR A 511 -19.64 -23.03 0.90
CA THR A 511 -20.23 -23.97 1.84
C THR A 511 -19.90 -23.53 3.27
N PHE A 512 -20.92 -23.32 4.11
CA PHE A 512 -20.70 -23.09 5.55
C PHE A 512 -20.07 -24.33 6.16
N ALA A 513 -18.96 -24.16 6.88
CA ALA A 513 -18.19 -25.28 7.39
C ALA A 513 -18.40 -25.46 8.91
N PHE A 514 -17.95 -24.51 9.71
CA PHE A 514 -17.92 -24.69 11.16
C PHE A 514 -18.28 -23.42 11.90
N THR A 515 -18.87 -23.60 13.08
CA THR A 515 -19.11 -22.53 14.05
C THR A 515 -18.17 -22.68 15.25
N GLY A 516 -18.03 -21.63 16.02
CA GLY A 516 -17.37 -21.65 17.32
C GLY A 516 -18.09 -22.45 18.40
N GLY A 517 -17.83 -22.14 19.64
CA GLY A 517 -18.45 -22.80 20.79
C GLY A 517 -17.72 -22.57 22.11
N GLN A 518 -18.16 -23.28 23.16
CA GLN A 518 -17.49 -23.20 24.46
C GLN A 518 -16.14 -23.94 24.42
N PHE A 519 -15.09 -23.24 24.82
CA PHE A 519 -13.73 -23.76 24.83
C PHE A 519 -13.40 -24.37 26.21
N ASP A 520 -13.96 -25.54 26.46
CA ASP A 520 -14.01 -26.18 27.81
C ASP A 520 -13.91 -27.72 27.83
N GLY A 521 -13.28 -28.33 26.84
CA GLY A 521 -13.20 -29.80 26.70
C GLY A 521 -14.38 -30.43 25.94
N THR A 522 -15.42 -29.64 25.59
CA THR A 522 -16.49 -30.04 24.68
C THR A 522 -16.34 -29.48 23.29
N TYR A 523 -15.35 -28.61 23.08
CA TYR A 523 -15.19 -27.83 21.84
C TYR A 523 -14.99 -28.75 20.61
N ASN A 524 -14.29 -29.85 20.78
CA ASN A 524 -14.01 -30.81 19.71
C ASN A 524 -14.95 -32.06 19.76
N ASP A 525 -15.99 -32.05 20.61
CA ASP A 525 -16.94 -33.14 20.71
C ASP A 525 -18.02 -33.04 19.64
N ASP A 526 -18.00 -33.95 18.67
CA ASP A 526 -18.99 -34.03 17.59
C ASP A 526 -20.44 -34.16 18.03
N SER A 527 -20.68 -34.64 19.25
CA SER A 527 -22.03 -34.70 19.81
C SER A 527 -22.56 -33.34 20.24
N VAL A 528 -21.66 -32.33 20.38
CA VAL A 528 -21.97 -30.95 20.77
C VAL A 528 -21.85 -30.01 19.59
N TYR A 529 -20.74 -30.08 18.86
CA TYR A 529 -20.44 -29.22 17.71
C TYR A 529 -19.99 -30.10 16.54
N ASN A 530 -20.58 -29.89 15.36
CA ASN A 530 -20.12 -30.61 14.16
C ASN A 530 -18.70 -30.16 13.80
N ARG A 531 -17.75 -31.09 13.78
CA ARG A 531 -16.34 -30.87 13.45
C ARG A 531 -15.90 -31.58 12.16
N HIS A 532 -16.86 -32.13 11.42
CA HIS A 532 -16.63 -32.82 10.16
C HIS A 532 -17.53 -32.27 9.07
N LEU A 533 -16.95 -31.89 7.93
CA LEU A 533 -17.67 -31.42 6.75
C LEU A 533 -17.36 -32.32 5.56
N ASN A 534 -18.42 -32.79 4.89
CA ASN A 534 -18.32 -33.37 3.55
C ASN A 534 -18.85 -32.37 2.53
N PHE A 535 -18.07 -32.12 1.48
CA PHE A 535 -18.47 -31.18 0.43
C PHE A 535 -17.91 -31.60 -0.93
N THR A 536 -18.51 -31.07 -1.98
CA THR A 536 -18.06 -31.26 -3.37
C THR A 536 -17.73 -29.89 -3.96
N VAL A 537 -16.56 -29.79 -4.57
CA VAL A 537 -16.14 -28.56 -5.26
C VAL A 537 -16.96 -28.40 -6.55
N PRO A 538 -17.59 -27.24 -6.81
CA PRO A 538 -18.26 -27.00 -8.07
C PRO A 538 -17.29 -27.10 -9.26
N SER A 539 -17.73 -27.69 -10.38
CA SER A 539 -16.86 -27.95 -11.53
C SER A 539 -16.33 -26.70 -12.25
N TRP A 540 -16.89 -25.55 -11.94
CA TRP A 540 -16.46 -24.26 -12.47
C TRP A 540 -15.42 -23.58 -11.57
N ALA A 541 -15.27 -24.01 -10.31
CA ALA A 541 -14.35 -23.39 -9.37
C ALA A 541 -12.90 -23.65 -9.78
N THR A 542 -12.12 -22.61 -9.82
CA THR A 542 -10.68 -22.62 -10.16
C THR A 542 -9.81 -22.51 -8.91
N LYS A 543 -10.37 -21.99 -7.79
CA LYS A 543 -9.72 -21.88 -6.49
C LYS A 543 -10.71 -22.21 -5.38
N VAL A 544 -10.22 -22.76 -4.28
CA VAL A 544 -10.99 -23.14 -3.08
C VAL A 544 -10.23 -22.64 -1.85
N GLU A 545 -10.88 -21.86 -0.99
CA GLU A 545 -10.27 -21.33 0.23
C GLU A 545 -11.08 -21.66 1.49
N ILE A 546 -10.38 -21.89 2.59
CA ILE A 546 -10.95 -21.73 3.93
C ILE A 546 -10.94 -20.24 4.25
N VAL A 547 -12.10 -19.70 4.64
CA VAL A 547 -12.25 -18.30 5.09
C VAL A 547 -12.82 -18.35 6.50
N ALA A 548 -12.08 -17.80 7.46
CA ALA A 548 -12.43 -17.88 8.88
C ALA A 548 -12.40 -16.50 9.56
N THR A 549 -13.43 -16.21 10.35
CA THR A 549 -13.48 -15.07 11.26
C THR A 549 -13.55 -15.61 12.68
N ILE A 550 -12.46 -15.52 13.44
CA ILE A 550 -12.33 -16.19 14.75
C ILE A 550 -11.89 -15.19 15.82
N THR A 551 -12.59 -15.22 16.96
CA THR A 551 -12.22 -14.46 18.16
C THR A 551 -12.50 -15.24 19.43
N GLY A 552 -11.58 -15.19 20.39
CA GLY A 552 -11.75 -15.78 21.71
C GLY A 552 -12.29 -14.78 22.73
N HIS A 553 -13.28 -15.15 23.51
CA HIS A 553 -13.94 -14.30 24.49
C HIS A 553 -14.10 -14.99 25.84
N GLY A 554 -13.97 -14.18 26.90
CA GLY A 554 -14.03 -14.68 28.28
C GLY A 554 -12.77 -15.44 28.68
N PHE A 555 -12.60 -15.66 29.95
CA PHE A 555 -11.38 -16.23 30.50
C PHE A 555 -11.66 -17.35 31.52
N GLY A 556 -10.68 -18.26 31.65
CA GLY A 556 -10.66 -19.33 32.62
C GLY A 556 -10.19 -18.84 34.01
N LYS A 557 -10.33 -19.73 34.99
CA LYS A 557 -9.79 -19.52 36.35
C LYS A 557 -8.45 -20.21 36.55
N ASP A 558 -7.92 -20.79 35.52
CA ASP A 558 -6.59 -21.42 35.52
C ASP A 558 -5.52 -20.52 34.92
N ASN A 559 -4.28 -20.99 34.92
CA ASN A 559 -3.13 -20.24 34.44
C ASN A 559 -3.15 -20.04 32.92
N ALA A 560 -3.89 -20.85 32.17
CA ALA A 560 -4.00 -20.70 30.71
C ALA A 560 -4.89 -19.52 30.32
N ASN A 561 -5.88 -19.19 31.15
CA ASN A 561 -6.79 -18.07 30.96
C ASN A 561 -7.52 -18.05 29.59
N CYS A 562 -7.81 -19.25 29.05
CA CYS A 562 -8.52 -19.37 27.76
C CYS A 562 -10.02 -19.01 27.92
N ALA A 563 -10.70 -18.55 26.87
CA ALA A 563 -10.35 -18.46 25.44
C ALA A 563 -9.77 -17.08 25.02
N GLU A 564 -10.03 -16.00 25.76
CA GLU A 564 -9.66 -14.63 25.37
C GLU A 564 -8.14 -14.38 25.42
N PHE A 565 -7.45 -14.96 26.42
CA PHE A 565 -6.06 -14.65 26.73
C PHE A 565 -5.09 -15.82 26.51
N CYS A 566 -5.48 -16.83 25.78
CA CYS A 566 -4.59 -17.91 25.38
C CYS A 566 -4.50 -17.99 23.85
N ASP A 567 -3.36 -18.43 23.37
CA ASP A 567 -3.15 -18.70 21.95
C ASP A 567 -3.78 -20.05 21.60
N HIS A 568 -5.08 -20.03 21.34
CA HIS A 568 -5.76 -21.21 20.83
C HIS A 568 -5.51 -21.37 19.33
N GLU A 569 -5.31 -22.58 18.91
CA GLU A 569 -4.95 -22.99 17.56
C GLU A 569 -6.17 -23.61 16.87
N HIS A 570 -6.40 -23.27 15.62
CA HIS A 570 -7.50 -23.77 14.79
C HIS A 570 -6.95 -24.65 13.68
N HIS A 571 -7.01 -25.96 13.87
CA HIS A 571 -6.44 -26.95 12.96
C HIS A 571 -7.47 -27.43 11.95
N TYR A 572 -7.11 -27.40 10.69
CA TYR A 572 -7.89 -27.91 9.56
C TYR A 572 -7.14 -29.04 8.88
N SER A 573 -7.81 -30.16 8.68
CA SER A 573 -7.21 -31.34 8.03
C SER A 573 -8.11 -31.86 6.92
N MET A 574 -7.55 -32.06 5.74
CA MET A 574 -8.25 -32.59 4.57
C MET A 574 -7.30 -33.39 3.67
N ASN A 575 -7.69 -34.60 3.27
CA ASN A 575 -6.98 -35.45 2.30
C ASN A 575 -5.49 -35.70 2.64
N GLY A 576 -5.13 -35.70 3.91
CA GLY A 576 -3.75 -35.92 4.40
C GLY A 576 -2.91 -34.64 4.54
N TYR A 577 -3.46 -33.49 4.23
CA TYR A 577 -2.88 -32.19 4.47
C TYR A 577 -3.45 -31.57 5.75
N THR A 578 -2.68 -30.67 6.38
CA THR A 578 -3.11 -29.96 7.59
C THR A 578 -2.53 -28.55 7.58
N THR A 579 -3.35 -27.56 7.95
CA THR A 579 -2.94 -26.20 8.27
C THR A 579 -3.57 -25.75 9.59
N TYR A 580 -3.11 -24.64 10.13
CA TYR A 580 -3.71 -24.06 11.33
C TYR A 580 -3.57 -22.56 11.38
N GLU A 581 -4.55 -21.90 11.99
CA GLU A 581 -4.55 -20.51 12.39
C GLU A 581 -4.21 -20.41 13.89
N TRP A 582 -3.51 -19.36 14.28
CA TRP A 582 -3.10 -19.06 15.65
C TRP A 582 -3.08 -17.56 15.92
N HIS A 583 -2.93 -17.16 17.20
CA HIS A 583 -3.05 -15.76 17.64
C HIS A 583 -1.82 -15.29 18.43
N PRO A 584 -0.66 -15.05 17.80
CA PRO A 584 0.62 -14.84 18.48
C PRO A 584 0.66 -13.60 19.38
N ILE A 585 -0.15 -12.56 19.10
CA ILE A 585 -0.18 -11.32 19.89
C ILE A 585 -0.66 -11.54 21.34
N VAL A 586 -1.38 -12.62 21.62
CA VAL A 586 -1.98 -12.91 22.95
C VAL A 586 -0.95 -13.08 24.05
N TYR A 587 0.26 -13.44 23.74
CA TYR A 587 1.35 -13.61 24.71
C TYR A 587 2.02 -12.30 25.14
N SER A 588 1.68 -11.19 24.52
CA SER A 588 2.27 -9.90 24.81
C SER A 588 1.33 -9.01 25.63
N ASN A 589 1.86 -8.41 26.67
CA ASN A 589 1.16 -7.36 27.43
C ASN A 589 0.97 -6.07 26.59
N GLU A 590 1.64 -5.96 25.48
CA GLU A 590 1.64 -4.84 24.55
C GLU A 590 1.18 -5.28 23.16
N GLY A 591 0.57 -6.46 23.03
CA GLY A 591 0.21 -7.05 21.74
C GLY A 591 -0.70 -6.15 20.91
N CYS A 592 -1.73 -5.58 21.49
CA CYS A 592 -2.60 -4.64 20.81
C CYS A 592 -2.01 -3.22 20.74
N GLU A 593 -1.18 -2.81 21.71
CA GLU A 593 -0.48 -1.52 21.66
C GLU A 593 0.47 -1.44 20.45
N ASN A 594 1.13 -2.53 20.13
CA ASN A 594 2.02 -2.61 18.97
C ASN A 594 1.28 -2.59 17.61
N GLU A 595 -0.04 -2.82 17.61
CA GLU A 595 -0.89 -2.80 16.41
C GLU A 595 -1.52 -1.42 16.13
N VAL A 596 -1.13 -0.37 16.84
CA VAL A 596 -1.69 0.99 16.64
C VAL A 596 -1.46 1.49 15.21
N SER A 597 -0.28 1.24 14.63
CA SER A 597 0.02 1.58 13.23
C SER A 597 -0.79 0.77 12.22
N ASN A 598 -1.38 -0.35 12.65
CA ASN A 598 -2.24 -1.23 11.86
C ASN A 598 -3.74 -1.00 12.12
N GLY A 599 -4.11 0.10 12.78
CA GLY A 599 -5.48 0.54 12.94
C GLY A 599 -6.15 0.24 14.28
N VAL A 600 -5.42 -0.29 15.28
CA VAL A 600 -5.91 -0.34 16.66
C VAL A 600 -6.04 1.08 17.20
N VAL A 601 -7.18 1.41 17.75
CA VAL A 601 -7.37 2.71 18.39
C VAL A 601 -6.56 2.77 19.68
N ALA A 602 -5.63 3.68 19.75
CA ALA A 602 -4.75 3.86 20.90
C ALA A 602 -5.44 4.56 22.08
N ASN A 603 -4.77 4.54 23.23
CA ASN A 603 -5.07 5.37 24.41
C ASN A 603 -6.50 5.24 24.94
N GLN A 604 -6.99 4.01 24.93
CA GLN A 604 -8.27 3.63 25.51
C GLN A 604 -8.15 3.39 27.02
N PHE A 605 -9.27 3.17 27.68
CA PHE A 605 -9.30 2.70 29.07
C PHE A 605 -9.14 1.19 29.18
N GLY A 606 -8.96 0.71 30.40
CA GLY A 606 -8.92 -0.72 30.72
C GLY A 606 -7.64 -1.42 30.25
N SER A 607 -7.78 -2.63 29.78
CA SER A 607 -6.68 -3.50 29.38
C SER A 607 -6.49 -3.53 27.84
N TRP A 608 -6.75 -2.45 27.16
CA TRP A 608 -6.67 -2.36 25.70
C TRP A 608 -5.30 -2.74 25.11
N PRO A 609 -4.14 -2.49 25.79
CA PRO A 609 -2.83 -2.82 25.21
C PRO A 609 -2.56 -4.31 25.09
N TYR A 610 -3.24 -5.13 25.90
CA TYR A 610 -2.96 -6.56 25.97
C TYR A 610 -3.46 -7.27 24.71
N GLY A 611 -2.63 -8.12 24.14
CA GLY A 611 -3.03 -8.99 23.06
C GLY A 611 -4.13 -9.98 23.47
N ARG A 612 -5.05 -10.22 22.58
CA ARG A 612 -6.14 -11.20 22.74
C ARG A 612 -6.19 -12.15 21.57
N ALA A 613 -6.87 -13.24 21.75
CA ALA A 613 -6.99 -14.26 20.74
C ALA A 613 -7.91 -13.81 19.59
N GLY A 614 -7.30 -13.40 18.49
CA GLY A 614 -7.96 -12.98 17.25
C GLY A 614 -8.57 -11.59 17.25
N TRP A 615 -8.27 -10.71 18.26
CA TRP A 615 -8.81 -9.37 18.27
C TRP A 615 -8.05 -8.39 19.18
N CYS A 616 -8.24 -7.11 18.94
CA CYS A 616 -7.86 -6.01 19.81
C CYS A 616 -9.05 -5.11 20.09
N ALA A 617 -9.11 -4.50 21.29
CA ALA A 617 -10.11 -3.49 21.59
C ALA A 617 -9.92 -2.28 20.66
N GLY A 618 -10.99 -1.87 19.96
CA GLY A 618 -10.91 -0.80 18.97
C GLY A 618 -10.21 -1.20 17.66
N GLN A 619 -10.52 -2.39 17.17
CA GLN A 619 -10.08 -2.86 15.86
C GLN A 619 -11.16 -3.73 15.18
N ASP A 620 -11.14 -3.79 13.86
CA ASP A 620 -11.86 -4.78 13.07
C ASP A 620 -11.25 -6.18 13.24
N VAL A 621 -12.06 -7.20 13.03
CA VAL A 621 -11.62 -8.59 13.00
C VAL A 621 -11.46 -9.01 11.55
N LYS A 622 -10.20 -9.15 11.12
CA LYS A 622 -9.86 -9.53 9.75
C LYS A 622 -10.15 -11.01 9.53
N GLN A 623 -10.56 -11.34 8.31
CA GLN A 623 -10.69 -12.73 7.89
C GLN A 623 -9.30 -13.36 7.72
N TRP A 624 -9.16 -14.58 8.22
CA TRP A 624 -8.05 -15.44 7.89
C TRP A 624 -8.44 -16.30 6.69
N THR A 625 -7.56 -16.39 5.70
CA THR A 625 -7.80 -17.18 4.48
C THR A 625 -6.66 -18.15 4.24
N PHE A 626 -7.00 -19.33 3.71
CA PHE A 626 -6.02 -20.34 3.34
C PHE A 626 -6.47 -21.12 2.10
N ASP A 627 -5.64 -21.09 1.06
CA ASP A 627 -5.89 -21.81 -0.19
C ASP A 627 -5.74 -23.33 0.00
N ILE A 628 -6.83 -24.06 -0.27
CA ILE A 628 -6.90 -25.51 -0.22
C ILE A 628 -7.19 -26.14 -1.59
N THR A 629 -6.96 -25.41 -2.68
CA THR A 629 -7.22 -25.89 -4.04
C THR A 629 -6.48 -27.20 -4.32
N ASP A 630 -5.19 -27.25 -4.00
CA ASP A 630 -4.34 -28.43 -4.19
C ASP A 630 -4.71 -29.62 -3.28
N TRP A 631 -5.45 -29.35 -2.20
CA TRP A 631 -5.93 -30.40 -1.30
C TRP A 631 -7.25 -31.02 -1.77
N SER A 632 -7.97 -30.28 -2.63
CA SER A 632 -9.34 -30.55 -3.02
C SER A 632 -9.43 -31.47 -4.22
N ASP A 633 -10.35 -32.45 -4.18
CA ASP A 633 -10.81 -33.11 -5.41
C ASP A 633 -11.77 -32.18 -6.16
N THR A 634 -11.24 -31.53 -7.20
CA THR A 634 -11.98 -30.61 -8.07
C THR A 634 -12.72 -31.31 -9.22
N ASN A 635 -12.61 -32.63 -9.34
CA ASN A 635 -13.23 -33.45 -10.40
C ASN A 635 -14.62 -33.98 -9.99
N GLY A 636 -15.24 -33.44 -8.97
CA GLY A 636 -16.56 -33.84 -8.49
C GLY A 636 -16.55 -34.93 -7.45
N GLY A 637 -15.38 -35.30 -6.92
CA GLY A 637 -15.23 -36.17 -5.78
C GLY A 637 -15.69 -35.52 -4.46
N ASN A 638 -15.92 -36.34 -3.46
CA ASN A 638 -16.28 -35.89 -2.13
C ASN A 638 -15.01 -35.53 -1.34
N ASN A 639 -14.94 -34.31 -0.84
CA ASN A 639 -13.90 -33.86 0.07
C ASN A 639 -14.39 -33.94 1.51
N HIS A 640 -13.49 -34.31 2.41
CA HIS A 640 -13.80 -34.40 3.85
C HIS A 640 -12.83 -33.55 4.64
N LEU A 641 -13.34 -32.43 5.17
CA LEU A 641 -12.62 -31.50 6.01
C LEU A 641 -12.95 -31.74 7.48
N THR A 642 -11.93 -31.76 8.32
CA THR A 642 -12.07 -31.77 9.78
C THR A 642 -11.49 -30.52 10.40
N TYR A 643 -12.07 -30.09 11.52
CA TYR A 643 -11.66 -28.90 12.26
C TYR A 643 -11.52 -29.23 13.75
N GLN A 644 -10.45 -28.70 14.38
CA GLN A 644 -10.22 -28.82 15.83
C GLN A 644 -9.69 -27.49 16.38
N GLY A 645 -10.23 -27.08 17.53
CA GLY A 645 -9.63 -26.02 18.34
C GLY A 645 -8.78 -26.63 19.45
N LEU A 646 -7.51 -26.26 19.49
CA LEU A 646 -6.53 -26.77 20.43
C LEU A 646 -5.87 -25.66 21.23
N PHE A 647 -5.20 -26.01 22.31
CA PHE A 647 -4.28 -25.14 23.05
C PHE A 647 -3.00 -25.92 23.35
N ASN A 648 -1.85 -25.39 22.90
CA ASN A 648 -0.57 -26.10 22.92
C ASN A 648 -0.64 -27.51 22.30
N GLY A 649 -1.33 -27.63 21.16
CA GLY A 649 -1.52 -28.88 20.44
C GLY A 649 -2.38 -29.91 21.15
N GLN A 650 -3.11 -29.53 22.19
CA GLN A 650 -3.95 -30.42 22.98
C GLN A 650 -5.38 -29.87 23.14
N GLU A 651 -6.33 -30.75 23.37
CA GLU A 651 -7.65 -30.32 23.79
C GLU A 651 -7.59 -29.59 25.14
N TYR A 652 -8.20 -28.39 25.17
CA TYR A 652 -8.22 -27.60 26.40
C TYR A 652 -9.35 -28.05 27.33
N VAL A 653 -8.97 -28.46 28.53
CA VAL A 653 -9.92 -28.78 29.60
C VAL A 653 -9.60 -27.87 30.80
N PRO A 654 -10.48 -26.90 31.13
CA PRO A 654 -10.22 -25.98 32.22
C PRO A 654 -10.24 -26.65 33.60
N SER A 655 -9.44 -26.16 34.52
CA SER A 655 -9.32 -26.68 35.88
C SER A 655 -10.57 -26.45 36.74
N ASP A 656 -11.43 -25.52 36.39
CA ASP A 656 -12.70 -25.23 37.06
C ASP A 656 -13.91 -26.01 36.48
N GLY A 657 -13.65 -26.89 35.53
CA GLY A 657 -14.60 -27.84 34.97
C GLY A 657 -15.35 -27.36 33.71
N VAL A 658 -16.00 -28.32 33.08
CA VAL A 658 -16.77 -28.13 31.84
C VAL A 658 -18.08 -27.37 32.13
N GLY A 659 -18.50 -26.52 31.21
CA GLY A 659 -19.84 -25.91 31.20
C GLY A 659 -20.03 -24.67 32.05
N ASN A 660 -18.96 -23.99 32.48
CA ASN A 660 -19.07 -22.72 33.22
C ASN A 660 -19.43 -21.48 32.38
N GLY A 661 -19.61 -21.64 31.06
CA GLY A 661 -20.25 -20.67 30.16
C GLY A 661 -19.53 -19.34 29.92
N GLN A 662 -18.28 -19.19 30.36
CA GLN A 662 -17.55 -17.93 30.27
C GLN A 662 -16.45 -17.89 29.21
N ARG A 663 -16.16 -19.02 28.58
CA ARG A 663 -15.07 -19.17 27.60
C ARG A 663 -15.66 -19.55 26.28
N ASN A 664 -15.69 -18.63 25.35
CA ASN A 664 -16.26 -18.90 24.03
C ASN A 664 -15.29 -18.52 22.95
N ILE A 665 -15.14 -19.38 21.96
CA ILE A 665 -14.59 -19.02 20.66
C ILE A 665 -15.77 -18.70 19.76
N HIS A 666 -15.85 -17.49 19.27
CA HIS A 666 -16.80 -17.10 18.24
C HIS A 666 -16.14 -17.30 16.88
N ALA A 667 -16.68 -18.21 16.08
CA ALA A 667 -16.13 -18.52 14.76
C ALA A 667 -17.23 -18.64 13.72
N GLU A 668 -16.97 -18.08 12.55
CA GLU A 668 -17.68 -18.27 11.30
C GLU A 668 -16.67 -18.77 10.28
N ILE A 669 -16.79 -20.02 9.84
CA ILE A 669 -15.81 -20.64 8.94
C ILE A 669 -16.53 -21.15 7.71
N TRP A 670 -16.04 -20.75 6.53
CA TRP A 670 -16.59 -21.06 5.22
C TRP A 670 -15.56 -21.73 4.32
N ILE A 671 -16.02 -22.55 3.39
CA ILE A 671 -15.28 -22.97 2.21
C ILE A 671 -15.81 -22.14 1.06
N VAL A 672 -14.99 -21.24 0.53
CA VAL A 672 -15.36 -20.34 -0.56
C VAL A 672 -14.79 -20.86 -1.88
N TYR A 673 -15.61 -20.79 -2.93
CA TYR A 673 -15.25 -21.22 -4.29
C TYR A 673 -15.14 -20.00 -5.18
N TYR A 674 -14.00 -19.90 -5.88
CA TYR A 674 -13.67 -18.78 -6.76
C TYR A 674 -13.68 -19.22 -8.22
N ASN A 675 -14.10 -18.30 -9.08
CA ASN A 675 -13.96 -18.44 -10.52
C ASN A 675 -13.03 -17.35 -11.06
N THR A 676 -11.79 -17.69 -11.27
CA THR A 676 -10.76 -16.76 -11.79
C THR A 676 -10.98 -16.38 -13.26
N THR A 677 -11.91 -17.03 -13.98
CA THR A 677 -12.20 -16.76 -15.39
C THR A 677 -13.39 -15.82 -15.60
N SER A 678 -14.11 -15.46 -14.54
CA SER A 678 -15.36 -14.68 -14.63
C SER A 678 -15.15 -13.15 -14.60
N VAL A 679 -13.94 -12.69 -14.28
CA VAL A 679 -13.59 -11.26 -14.28
C VAL A 679 -12.85 -10.96 -15.58
N ALA A 680 -13.57 -10.56 -16.62
CA ALA A 680 -13.02 -10.19 -17.93
C ALA A 680 -13.37 -8.75 -18.30
#